data_39d8276e426214659e8faadc0eb563e8
#
_entry.id   39d8276e426214659e8faadc0eb563e8
#
_cell.length_a   1.000
_cell.length_b   1.000
_cell.length_c   1.000
_cell.angle_alpha   90.00
_cell.angle_beta   90.00
_cell.angle_gamma   90.00
#
_symmetry.space_group_name_H-M   'P 1'
#
loop_
_entity.id
_entity.type
_entity.pdbx_description
1 polymer ?
#
loop_
_entity_poly.entity_id
_entity_poly.type
_entity_poly.pdbx_seq_one_letter_code
_entity_poly.pdbx_strand_id
1 'polypeptide(L)'
;MNIFPRFDQFEHRHIGSLGSDLGIMLRTIGVASLDQLIEQTVPASIRRKDKMAIPPAQSEFDFLNDLQKLADENELYRSFLGQGYYGSITPNVILRNVFQNPGWYTQYTPYQAEIAQGRLEALLNFQTMISDLTGLPIANASLLDEGTAAAEAMLMFYHSKEKRNKEESPNLFFVDEQVYDQTIDVLKSRAWPQGIVLKIGNWRTDELPANCFGALIQYPDKLGEVSDYSQFIEKAKSAGVLVAMATDLMALCLLKSPGELGVDIALGNSQRFGVPMGFGGPHAAFFATRDEFKRIIPGRIIGVSIDEQGDRALRMALQTREQHIRREKATSNICTAQALLAIMASMYGVYHGPAGIYAISRRIHDMTCSLANALVSMDYKLKTEHFYDAISIKADHDLIQEVKKLAKAEKLNFWYSKDCIGISLDETVTEEELTSILHLFSKTSNKQQSAMIMPPTKLGFPSSLIRTSEYLTHPVFNTHHTESAMMRYIKRLENKDLSLVHSMISLGSCTMKLNAASELIPVSWPGFSNVHPFVPAEQVKGYLKMIHELEAYLCSVTGFTACSLQPNSGAQGEFAGLLTIKAYHEHHGNPKRNIALIPASAHGTNPASAVVAGMHVVVTACDDNGNIIVQDILDKANEYKDQLACLMVTYPSTHGVFETTIQEICQIIHEHGGLVYMDGANMNAQVGLTSPATIGADVCHLNLHKTFAIPHGGGGPGMGPICVNDKLKPFLPNHPYLTVNDSKTAVAAVSAAPYGSASILIISYAYIRMLGAEGMTKSTKHAILNANYIAAKLSPKYKVLYTGENGRVAHELIIDLRPYKTAGVIAEDVAKRLMDYGFHAPTLSFPVAGTIMIEPTESENLDELDRFCDALLSIHEEIDEVARGEYPVENSVLHNAPHTANVITADEWTKPYSRQKAAYPLPYLKHGMKFWPAIGRVNNAFGDRNLVCTCPPMESYMSDSNDL
;
A
#
# COMPACT_ATOMS: atom_id res chain seq x y z
N MET A 1 40.62 14.28 2.00
CA MET A 1 40.34 14.01 3.44
C MET A 1 39.61 15.21 3.98
N ASN A 2 38.42 14.99 4.57
CA ASN A 2 37.68 16.09 5.19
C ASN A 2 38.39 16.42 6.52
N ILE A 3 38.94 17.63 6.64
CA ILE A 3 39.73 18.05 7.83
C ILE A 3 38.83 18.22 9.06
N PHE A 4 37.51 18.49 8.82
CA PHE A 4 36.49 18.66 9.85
C PHE A 4 35.30 17.76 9.53
N PRO A 5 35.39 16.46 9.89
CA PRO A 5 34.30 15.54 9.60
C PRO A 5 33.05 15.91 10.39
N ARG A 6 31.85 15.74 9.76
CA ARG A 6 30.55 15.85 10.43
C ARG A 6 30.37 14.67 11.39
N PHE A 7 29.71 14.90 12.53
CA PHE A 7 29.37 13.88 13.50
C PHE A 7 27.98 13.23 13.22
N ASP A 8 27.16 13.87 12.40
CA ASP A 8 25.82 13.44 12.02
C ASP A 8 25.80 12.56 10.77
N GLN A 9 26.82 11.71 10.62
CA GLN A 9 26.85 10.71 9.53
C GLN A 9 25.76 9.67 9.75
N PHE A 10 24.86 9.53 8.80
CA PHE A 10 23.68 8.68 8.91
C PHE A 10 24.02 7.19 9.05
N GLU A 11 25.09 6.71 8.41
CA GLU A 11 25.56 5.33 8.52
C GLU A 11 25.70 4.89 9.98
N HIS A 12 26.26 5.73 10.85
CA HIS A 12 26.48 5.43 12.28
C HIS A 12 25.20 5.49 13.13
N ARG A 13 24.10 6.00 12.56
CA ARG A 13 22.80 6.08 13.21
C ARG A 13 21.82 5.02 12.70
N HIS A 14 22.06 4.53 11.48
CA HIS A 14 21.21 3.57 10.83
C HIS A 14 21.66 2.11 11.08
N ILE A 15 22.95 1.82 10.97
CA ILE A 15 23.48 0.47 11.16
C ILE A 15 23.69 0.21 12.65
N GLY A 16 22.94 -0.78 13.20
CA GLY A 16 22.91 -1.07 14.63
C GLY A 16 24.15 -1.78 15.17
N SER A 17 24.77 -2.66 14.38
CA SER A 17 25.86 -3.58 14.82
C SER A 17 27.22 -3.06 14.38
N LEU A 18 27.75 -2.03 15.04
CA LEU A 18 29.05 -1.41 14.72
C LEU A 18 30.07 -1.59 15.85
N GLY A 19 31.33 -1.22 15.59
CA GLY A 19 32.40 -1.18 16.59
C GLY A 19 32.69 -2.52 17.24
N SER A 20 32.60 -2.59 18.59
CA SER A 20 32.88 -3.81 19.38
C SER A 20 31.91 -4.94 19.08
N ASP A 21 30.65 -4.62 18.78
CA ASP A 21 29.58 -5.58 18.56
C ASP A 21 29.87 -6.45 17.34
N LEU A 22 30.35 -5.84 16.26
CA LEU A 22 30.80 -6.57 15.06
C LEU A 22 31.77 -7.71 15.41
N GLY A 23 32.76 -7.43 16.27
CA GLY A 23 33.75 -8.43 16.69
C GLY A 23 33.13 -9.57 17.51
N ILE A 24 32.13 -9.29 18.34
CA ILE A 24 31.38 -10.31 19.10
C ILE A 24 30.60 -11.21 18.13
N MET A 25 29.86 -10.59 17.21
CA MET A 25 29.01 -11.30 16.25
C MET A 25 29.83 -12.20 15.33
N LEU A 26 30.94 -11.72 14.77
CA LEU A 26 31.83 -12.50 13.90
C LEU A 26 32.41 -13.73 14.61
N ARG A 27 32.82 -13.59 15.90
CA ARG A 27 33.27 -14.73 16.71
C ARG A 27 32.16 -15.74 16.93
N THR A 28 30.94 -15.29 17.22
CA THR A 28 29.79 -16.18 17.41
C THR A 28 29.45 -16.97 16.14
N ILE A 29 29.54 -16.32 14.98
CA ILE A 29 29.33 -16.95 13.66
C ILE A 29 30.50 -17.87 13.27
N GLY A 30 31.70 -17.66 13.84
CA GLY A 30 32.90 -18.46 13.54
C GLY A 30 33.61 -18.01 12.24
N VAL A 31 33.65 -16.68 11.96
CA VAL A 31 34.38 -16.10 10.81
C VAL A 31 35.36 -15.03 11.29
N ALA A 32 36.43 -14.80 10.52
CA ALA A 32 37.48 -13.83 10.88
C ALA A 32 37.11 -12.40 10.52
N SER A 33 36.24 -12.19 9.50
CA SER A 33 35.85 -10.86 9.04
C SER A 33 34.47 -10.87 8.39
N LEU A 34 33.86 -9.67 8.27
CA LEU A 34 32.61 -9.48 7.56
C LEU A 34 32.73 -9.87 6.07
N ASP A 35 33.86 -9.55 5.44
CA ASP A 35 34.10 -9.91 4.05
C ASP A 35 34.17 -11.44 3.87
N GLN A 36 34.79 -12.17 4.81
CA GLN A 36 34.77 -13.64 4.79
C GLN A 36 33.34 -14.20 4.90
N LEU A 37 32.48 -13.60 5.74
CA LEU A 37 31.07 -14.01 5.82
C LEU A 37 30.38 -13.82 4.47
N ILE A 38 30.58 -12.65 3.83
CA ILE A 38 29.99 -12.36 2.52
C ILE A 38 30.52 -13.32 1.45
N GLU A 39 31.82 -13.64 1.47
CA GLU A 39 32.41 -14.62 0.55
C GLU A 39 31.82 -16.03 0.71
N GLN A 40 31.46 -16.40 1.93
CA GLN A 40 30.80 -17.68 2.21
C GLN A 40 29.31 -17.70 1.87
N THR A 41 28.68 -16.53 1.77
CA THR A 41 27.22 -16.40 1.60
C THR A 41 26.83 -16.13 0.16
N VAL A 42 27.49 -15.16 -0.51
CA VAL A 42 27.13 -14.73 -1.87
C VAL A 42 27.97 -15.48 -2.89
N PRO A 43 27.38 -16.20 -3.87
CA PRO A 43 28.10 -16.92 -4.90
C PRO A 43 29.06 -16.03 -5.70
N ALA A 44 30.27 -16.49 -5.96
CA ALA A 44 31.31 -15.72 -6.65
C ALA A 44 30.90 -15.31 -8.08
N SER A 45 30.09 -16.14 -8.77
CA SER A 45 29.62 -15.92 -10.14
C SER A 45 28.75 -14.69 -10.30
N ILE A 46 28.00 -14.31 -9.25
CA ILE A 46 27.06 -13.17 -9.28
C ILE A 46 27.57 -11.94 -8.54
N ARG A 47 28.79 -11.97 -7.96
CA ARG A 47 29.31 -10.81 -7.23
C ARG A 47 29.55 -9.63 -8.16
N ARG A 48 29.02 -8.47 -7.73
CA ARG A 48 29.20 -7.22 -8.44
C ARG A 48 30.68 -6.81 -8.48
N LYS A 49 31.14 -6.40 -9.65
CA LYS A 49 32.53 -5.93 -9.86
C LYS A 49 32.62 -4.41 -9.91
N ASP A 50 31.56 -3.76 -10.37
CA ASP A 50 31.52 -2.32 -10.57
C ASP A 50 30.91 -1.61 -9.36
N LYS A 51 31.41 -0.41 -9.06
CA LYS A 51 30.82 0.46 -8.04
C LYS A 51 29.46 1.01 -8.52
N MET A 52 28.53 1.15 -7.60
CA MET A 52 27.26 1.83 -7.91
C MET A 52 27.52 3.31 -8.21
N ALA A 53 26.90 3.82 -9.28
CA ALA A 53 26.96 5.23 -9.69
C ALA A 53 26.01 6.07 -8.82
N ILE A 54 26.32 6.13 -7.52
CA ILE A 54 25.57 6.87 -6.51
C ILE A 54 26.54 7.83 -5.82
N PRO A 55 26.16 9.10 -5.59
CA PRO A 55 27.03 10.07 -4.94
C PRO A 55 27.49 9.61 -3.56
N PRO A 56 28.60 10.17 -3.05
CA PRO A 56 29.03 9.94 -1.67
C PRO A 56 27.95 10.31 -0.66
N ALA A 57 27.98 9.64 0.50
CA ALA A 57 27.08 9.89 1.61
C ALA A 57 27.09 11.36 2.05
N GLN A 58 25.90 11.89 2.36
CA GLN A 58 25.76 13.21 3.00
C GLN A 58 25.43 13.04 4.49
N SER A 59 25.82 14.03 5.29
CA SER A 59 25.31 14.12 6.66
C SER A 59 23.82 14.46 6.66
N GLU A 60 23.12 14.16 7.74
CA GLU A 60 21.69 14.49 7.86
C GLU A 60 21.44 16.00 7.67
N PHE A 61 22.28 16.84 8.27
CA PHE A 61 22.17 18.29 8.16
C PHE A 61 22.39 18.79 6.72
N ASP A 62 23.45 18.32 6.06
CA ASP A 62 23.75 18.75 4.69
C ASP A 62 22.68 18.25 3.71
N PHE A 63 22.19 17.02 3.90
CA PHE A 63 21.12 16.46 3.09
C PHE A 63 19.81 17.28 3.22
N LEU A 64 19.36 17.58 4.44
CA LEU A 64 18.13 18.35 4.66
C LEU A 64 18.23 19.76 4.06
N ASN A 65 19.40 20.40 4.14
CA ASN A 65 19.62 21.69 3.49
C ASN A 65 19.55 21.60 1.95
N ASP A 66 20.11 20.55 1.35
CA ASP A 66 20.07 20.37 -0.10
C ASP A 66 18.65 19.98 -0.57
N LEU A 67 17.95 19.17 0.20
CA LEU A 67 16.56 18.82 -0.09
C LEU A 67 15.62 20.03 0.03
N GLN A 68 15.87 20.95 0.98
CA GLN A 68 15.10 22.20 1.08
C GLN A 68 15.29 23.07 -0.17
N LYS A 69 16.50 23.15 -0.74
CA LYS A 69 16.74 23.85 -2.00
C LYS A 69 15.95 23.23 -3.14
N LEU A 70 15.88 21.90 -3.21
CA LEU A 70 15.02 21.21 -4.20
C LEU A 70 13.53 21.53 -4.00
N ALA A 71 13.06 21.55 -2.74
CA ALA A 71 11.69 21.96 -2.44
C ALA A 71 11.41 23.40 -2.88
N ASP A 72 12.37 24.31 -2.71
CA ASP A 72 12.27 25.73 -3.08
C ASP A 72 12.34 25.95 -4.60
N GLU A 73 12.87 24.98 -5.38
CA GLU A 73 12.81 25.01 -6.86
C GLU A 73 11.37 24.76 -7.39
N ASN A 74 10.44 24.25 -6.57
CA ASN A 74 9.05 24.09 -6.92
C ASN A 74 8.29 25.40 -6.77
N GLU A 75 7.59 25.81 -7.82
CA GLU A 75 6.71 26.99 -7.81
C GLU A 75 5.29 26.58 -7.45
N LEU A 76 4.91 26.73 -6.18
CA LEU A 76 3.57 26.38 -5.73
C LEU A 76 2.54 27.37 -6.27
N TYR A 77 1.77 26.94 -7.28
CA TYR A 77 0.60 27.65 -7.76
C TYR A 77 -0.65 27.15 -7.04
N ARG A 78 -1.58 28.05 -6.79
CA ARG A 78 -2.87 27.68 -6.25
C ARG A 78 -3.64 26.81 -7.23
N SER A 79 -4.02 25.59 -6.82
CA SER A 79 -4.63 24.62 -7.71
C SER A 79 -6.16 24.65 -7.59
N PHE A 80 -6.82 24.80 -8.71
CA PHE A 80 -8.25 24.63 -8.93
C PHE A 80 -8.49 23.57 -10.02
N LEU A 81 -7.55 22.64 -10.15
CA LEU A 81 -7.58 21.57 -11.16
C LEU A 81 -8.65 20.52 -10.86
N GLY A 82 -8.81 20.12 -9.61
CA GLY A 82 -9.71 19.03 -9.25
C GLY A 82 -9.27 17.67 -9.80
N GLN A 83 -10.09 17.06 -10.63
CA GLN A 83 -9.80 15.79 -11.30
C GLN A 83 -9.42 14.66 -10.34
N GLY A 84 -10.08 14.64 -9.15
CA GLY A 84 -9.88 13.61 -8.12
C GLY A 84 -8.81 13.93 -7.07
N TYR A 85 -8.16 15.12 -7.14
CA TYR A 85 -7.18 15.60 -6.16
C TYR A 85 -7.50 17.02 -5.72
N TYR A 86 -7.53 17.28 -4.40
CA TYR A 86 -8.03 18.49 -3.81
C TYR A 86 -7.17 18.96 -2.65
N GLY A 87 -7.15 20.27 -2.39
CA GLY A 87 -6.61 20.80 -1.14
C GLY A 87 -7.45 20.30 0.05
N SER A 88 -6.77 19.89 1.11
CA SER A 88 -7.42 19.42 2.34
C SER A 88 -6.68 19.97 3.55
N ILE A 89 -7.45 20.32 4.59
CA ILE A 89 -6.90 20.81 5.86
C ILE A 89 -6.70 19.61 6.79
N THR A 90 -5.47 19.11 6.86
CA THR A 90 -5.13 18.07 7.83
C THR A 90 -5.17 18.66 9.24
N PRO A 91 -6.05 18.20 10.15
CA PRO A 91 -6.02 18.66 11.53
C PRO A 91 -4.67 18.40 12.18
N ASN A 92 -4.08 19.41 12.84
CA ASN A 92 -2.72 19.29 13.39
C ASN A 92 -2.59 18.18 14.43
N VAL A 93 -3.65 17.86 15.15
CA VAL A 93 -3.69 16.73 16.09
C VAL A 93 -3.54 15.38 15.38
N ILE A 94 -4.05 15.27 14.16
CA ILE A 94 -3.90 14.05 13.31
C ILE A 94 -2.53 14.05 12.66
N LEU A 95 -2.09 15.16 12.08
CA LEU A 95 -0.79 15.30 11.44
C LEU A 95 0.34 14.86 12.38
N ARG A 96 0.37 15.43 13.59
CA ARG A 96 1.44 15.17 14.56
C ARG A 96 1.34 13.80 15.24
N ASN A 97 0.12 13.37 15.62
CA ASN A 97 -0.05 12.17 16.45
C ASN A 97 -0.37 10.90 15.65
N VAL A 98 -0.55 10.98 14.33
CA VAL A 98 -0.72 9.82 13.43
C VAL A 98 0.34 9.85 12.34
N PHE A 99 0.31 10.84 11.44
CA PHE A 99 1.16 10.87 10.24
C PHE A 99 2.65 10.96 10.56
N GLN A 100 3.01 11.80 11.53
CA GLN A 100 4.41 12.02 11.96
C GLN A 100 4.81 11.14 13.16
N ASN A 101 3.93 10.25 13.63
CA ASN A 101 4.17 9.45 14.83
C ASN A 101 4.68 8.04 14.46
N PRO A 102 5.93 7.68 14.82
CA PRO A 102 6.48 6.35 14.53
C PRO A 102 5.68 5.21 15.19
N GLY A 103 4.96 5.45 16.27
CA GLY A 103 4.04 4.47 16.86
C GLY A 103 2.93 4.03 15.89
N TRP A 104 2.59 4.84 14.90
CA TRP A 104 1.60 4.52 13.88
C TRP A 104 2.21 4.07 12.55
N TYR A 105 3.24 4.74 12.03
CA TYR A 105 3.76 4.42 10.69
C TYR A 105 4.78 3.28 10.68
N THR A 106 5.32 2.86 11.82
CA THR A 106 6.28 1.73 11.90
C THR A 106 5.63 0.38 12.17
N GLN A 107 4.31 0.30 12.17
CA GLN A 107 3.56 -0.95 12.29
C GLN A 107 3.46 -1.69 10.95
N TYR A 108 3.07 -2.98 11.02
CA TYR A 108 2.84 -3.82 9.84
C TYR A 108 1.36 -4.20 9.71
N THR A 109 1.01 -4.89 8.62
CA THR A 109 -0.32 -5.49 8.42
C THR A 109 -0.76 -6.29 9.65
N PRO A 110 -1.97 -6.09 10.18
CA PRO A 110 -2.40 -6.65 11.47
C PRO A 110 -2.72 -8.15 11.42
N TYR A 111 -1.78 -8.97 10.92
CA TYR A 111 -1.90 -10.43 10.92
C TYR A 111 -1.99 -11.00 12.34
N GLN A 112 -1.34 -10.34 13.29
CA GLN A 112 -1.37 -10.71 14.71
C GLN A 112 -2.28 -9.73 15.46
N ALA A 113 -3.55 -10.08 15.48
CA ALA A 113 -4.62 -9.20 15.94
C ALA A 113 -4.46 -8.78 17.40
N GLU A 114 -3.93 -9.66 18.26
CA GLU A 114 -3.80 -9.45 19.72
C GLU A 114 -2.92 -8.24 20.07
N ILE A 115 -2.00 -7.88 19.21
CA ILE A 115 -1.08 -6.75 19.38
C ILE A 115 -1.31 -5.64 18.34
N ALA A 116 -2.51 -5.57 17.77
CA ALA A 116 -2.86 -4.67 16.69
C ALA A 116 -4.29 -4.08 16.82
N GLN A 117 -4.86 -4.11 18.02
CA GLN A 117 -6.27 -3.74 18.24
C GLN A 117 -6.57 -2.26 18.00
N GLY A 118 -5.58 -1.37 18.16
CA GLY A 118 -5.77 0.05 17.95
C GLY A 118 -5.92 0.40 16.46
N ARG A 119 -5.00 -0.08 15.59
CA ARG A 119 -5.14 0.17 14.14
C ARG A 119 -6.30 -0.61 13.53
N LEU A 120 -6.63 -1.80 14.06
CA LEU A 120 -7.83 -2.54 13.65
C LEU A 120 -9.10 -1.75 13.97
N GLU A 121 -9.18 -1.08 15.13
CA GLU A 121 -10.30 -0.20 15.49
C GLU A 121 -10.36 1.03 14.56
N ALA A 122 -9.23 1.68 14.26
CA ALA A 122 -9.17 2.80 13.35
C ALA A 122 -9.59 2.42 11.91
N LEU A 123 -9.20 1.24 11.44
CA LEU A 123 -9.61 0.72 10.12
C LEU A 123 -11.07 0.27 10.09
N LEU A 124 -11.61 -0.25 11.20
CA LEU A 124 -13.04 -0.52 11.33
C LEU A 124 -13.87 0.77 11.26
N ASN A 125 -13.38 1.86 11.91
CA ASN A 125 -13.98 3.18 11.78
C ASN A 125 -13.98 3.67 10.32
N PHE A 126 -12.87 3.44 9.58
CA PHE A 126 -12.81 3.74 8.15
C PHE A 126 -13.89 3.00 7.37
N GLN A 127 -14.00 1.67 7.55
CA GLN A 127 -15.02 0.86 6.88
C GLN A 127 -16.44 1.34 7.20
N THR A 128 -16.71 1.66 8.46
CA THR A 128 -18.01 2.19 8.92
C THR A 128 -18.31 3.53 8.25
N MET A 129 -17.36 4.45 8.22
CA MET A 129 -17.48 5.75 7.56
C MET A 129 -17.80 5.59 6.07
N ILE A 130 -17.10 4.69 5.38
CA ILE A 130 -17.33 4.44 3.95
C ILE A 130 -18.71 3.82 3.73
N SER A 131 -19.11 2.83 4.53
CA SER A 131 -20.42 2.20 4.43
C SER A 131 -21.55 3.20 4.66
N ASP A 132 -21.44 4.05 5.66
CA ASP A 132 -22.45 5.07 5.99
C ASP A 132 -22.58 6.12 4.87
N LEU A 133 -21.44 6.63 4.36
CA LEU A 133 -21.45 7.65 3.32
C LEU A 133 -21.93 7.10 1.97
N THR A 134 -21.53 5.91 1.61
CA THR A 134 -21.91 5.27 0.34
C THR A 134 -23.29 4.63 0.37
N GLY A 135 -23.84 4.31 1.55
CA GLY A 135 -25.10 3.59 1.72
C GLY A 135 -24.99 2.10 1.31
N LEU A 136 -23.76 1.54 1.29
CA LEU A 136 -23.51 0.14 0.96
C LEU A 136 -22.98 -0.62 2.19
N PRO A 137 -23.45 -1.85 2.46
CA PRO A 137 -23.24 -2.49 3.77
C PRO A 137 -21.82 -3.04 3.99
N ILE A 138 -21.03 -3.27 2.94
CA ILE A 138 -19.70 -3.87 3.04
C ILE A 138 -18.67 -2.91 2.44
N ALA A 139 -17.70 -2.48 3.23
CA ALA A 139 -16.55 -1.73 2.76
C ALA A 139 -15.24 -2.44 3.13
N ASN A 140 -14.20 -2.28 2.32
CA ASN A 140 -12.87 -2.78 2.64
C ASN A 140 -12.04 -1.75 3.45
N ALA A 141 -10.90 -2.18 3.96
CA ALA A 141 -9.98 -1.34 4.74
C ALA A 141 -8.99 -0.56 3.85
N SER A 142 -9.34 -0.26 2.64
CA SER A 142 -8.76 0.55 1.57
C SER A 142 -8.16 -0.22 0.39
N LEU A 143 -7.97 0.51 -0.72
CA LEU A 143 -7.21 0.11 -1.91
C LEU A 143 -6.13 1.17 -2.21
N LEU A 144 -5.47 1.05 -3.38
CA LEU A 144 -4.26 1.81 -3.68
C LEU A 144 -4.55 3.23 -4.18
N ASP A 145 -5.47 3.37 -5.14
CA ASP A 145 -5.98 4.64 -5.70
C ASP A 145 -7.34 4.40 -6.40
N GLU A 146 -8.02 5.47 -6.84
CA GLU A 146 -9.34 5.38 -7.49
C GLU A 146 -9.29 4.58 -8.79
N GLY A 147 -8.27 4.80 -9.64
CA GLY A 147 -8.14 4.08 -10.91
C GLY A 147 -7.98 2.58 -10.72
N THR A 148 -7.16 2.16 -9.74
CA THR A 148 -7.00 0.74 -9.39
C THR A 148 -8.28 0.18 -8.75
N ALA A 149 -8.98 0.95 -7.93
CA ALA A 149 -10.28 0.53 -7.38
C ALA A 149 -11.33 0.30 -8.47
N ALA A 150 -11.38 1.16 -9.49
CA ALA A 150 -12.24 1.00 -10.66
C ALA A 150 -11.87 -0.26 -11.47
N ALA A 151 -10.58 -0.53 -11.63
CA ALA A 151 -10.11 -1.74 -12.31
C ALA A 151 -10.45 -3.02 -11.52
N GLU A 152 -10.33 -2.99 -10.20
CA GLU A 152 -10.78 -4.11 -9.35
C GLU A 152 -12.29 -4.32 -9.42
N ALA A 153 -13.11 -3.26 -9.51
CA ALA A 153 -14.55 -3.36 -9.71
C ALA A 153 -14.89 -4.04 -11.05
N MET A 154 -14.22 -3.63 -12.14
CA MET A 154 -14.36 -4.26 -13.46
C MET A 154 -14.04 -5.76 -13.42
N LEU A 155 -12.89 -6.12 -12.82
CA LEU A 155 -12.47 -7.53 -12.71
C LEU A 155 -13.42 -8.33 -11.81
N MET A 156 -13.87 -7.75 -10.68
CA MET A 156 -14.85 -8.39 -9.80
C MET A 156 -16.16 -8.70 -10.52
N PHE A 157 -16.68 -7.77 -11.31
CA PHE A 157 -17.87 -7.98 -12.14
C PHE A 157 -17.64 -9.04 -13.21
N TYR A 158 -16.51 -9.00 -13.89
CA TYR A 158 -16.13 -9.96 -14.92
C TYR A 158 -16.13 -11.39 -14.36
N HIS A 159 -15.41 -11.64 -13.27
CA HIS A 159 -15.33 -12.97 -12.65
C HIS A 159 -16.64 -13.42 -12.01
N SER A 160 -17.52 -12.51 -11.59
CA SER A 160 -18.85 -12.88 -11.08
C SER A 160 -19.78 -13.47 -12.16
N LYS A 161 -19.50 -13.16 -13.44
CA LYS A 161 -20.30 -13.58 -14.61
C LYS A 161 -19.71 -14.79 -15.36
N GLU A 162 -18.46 -15.16 -15.12
CA GLU A 162 -17.72 -16.22 -15.84
C GLU A 162 -18.33 -17.63 -15.73
N LYS A 163 -19.35 -17.86 -14.92
CA LYS A 163 -20.00 -19.17 -14.73
C LYS A 163 -20.90 -19.61 -15.89
N ARG A 164 -21.00 -18.82 -16.97
CA ARG A 164 -21.69 -19.21 -18.22
C ARG A 164 -20.65 -19.72 -19.23
N ASN A 165 -21.08 -20.59 -20.17
CA ASN A 165 -20.20 -21.21 -21.18
C ASN A 165 -19.19 -20.24 -21.77
N LYS A 166 -17.90 -20.62 -21.84
CA LYS A 166 -16.78 -19.74 -22.27
C LYS A 166 -16.96 -19.07 -23.63
N GLU A 167 -17.73 -19.65 -24.53
CA GLU A 167 -18.00 -19.11 -25.89
C GLU A 167 -19.07 -18.00 -25.91
N GLU A 168 -19.87 -17.86 -24.85
CA GLU A 168 -20.96 -16.87 -24.75
C GLU A 168 -20.78 -15.89 -23.57
N SER A 169 -19.62 -15.88 -22.92
CA SER A 169 -19.38 -15.02 -21.76
C SER A 169 -19.32 -13.54 -22.16
N PRO A 170 -20.09 -12.65 -21.48
CA PRO A 170 -20.03 -11.22 -21.76
C PRO A 170 -18.60 -10.70 -21.48
N ASN A 171 -18.02 -9.97 -22.43
CA ASN A 171 -16.66 -9.44 -22.31
C ASN A 171 -16.57 -7.92 -22.49
N LEU A 172 -17.71 -7.22 -22.53
CA LEU A 172 -17.73 -5.78 -22.71
C LEU A 172 -18.02 -5.07 -21.39
N PHE A 173 -17.21 -4.06 -21.07
CA PHE A 173 -17.39 -3.15 -19.95
C PHE A 173 -17.66 -1.74 -20.47
N PHE A 174 -18.79 -1.16 -20.07
CA PHE A 174 -19.15 0.21 -20.44
C PHE A 174 -18.50 1.20 -19.47
N VAL A 175 -17.88 2.26 -19.99
CA VAL A 175 -17.31 3.34 -19.19
C VAL A 175 -17.87 4.67 -19.69
N ASP A 176 -18.49 5.43 -18.81
CA ASP A 176 -18.96 6.76 -19.16
C ASP A 176 -17.76 7.66 -19.57
N GLU A 177 -17.88 8.40 -20.66
CA GLU A 177 -16.83 9.29 -21.17
C GLU A 177 -16.48 10.43 -20.20
N GLN A 178 -17.33 10.66 -19.20
CA GLN A 178 -17.10 11.65 -18.15
C GLN A 178 -16.43 11.07 -16.87
N VAL A 179 -15.99 9.82 -16.87
CA VAL A 179 -15.06 9.28 -15.88
C VAL A 179 -13.69 9.95 -16.06
N TYR A 180 -12.94 10.12 -14.98
CA TYR A 180 -11.61 10.72 -15.03
C TYR A 180 -10.68 9.99 -16.01
N ASP A 181 -9.90 10.74 -16.80
CA ASP A 181 -9.05 10.18 -17.86
C ASP A 181 -7.99 9.23 -17.30
N GLN A 182 -7.41 9.50 -16.13
CA GLN A 182 -6.47 8.61 -15.48
C GLN A 182 -7.11 7.29 -15.06
N THR A 183 -8.37 7.31 -14.61
CA THR A 183 -9.12 6.10 -14.28
C THR A 183 -9.41 5.26 -15.53
N ILE A 184 -9.83 5.91 -16.63
CA ILE A 184 -10.02 5.24 -17.94
C ILE A 184 -8.71 4.59 -18.41
N ASP A 185 -7.57 5.24 -18.22
CA ASP A 185 -6.29 4.71 -18.69
C ASP A 185 -5.83 3.50 -17.86
N VAL A 186 -6.02 3.51 -16.55
CA VAL A 186 -5.81 2.33 -15.69
C VAL A 186 -6.75 1.18 -16.05
N LEU A 187 -8.00 1.46 -16.39
CA LEU A 187 -8.92 0.44 -16.90
C LEU A 187 -8.41 -0.21 -18.20
N LYS A 188 -7.81 0.55 -19.14
CA LYS A 188 -7.21 0.00 -20.36
C LYS A 188 -6.11 -1.01 -20.05
N SER A 189 -5.18 -0.66 -19.13
CA SER A 189 -4.08 -1.55 -18.76
C SER A 189 -4.57 -2.85 -18.12
N ARG A 190 -5.67 -2.81 -17.35
CA ARG A 190 -6.26 -3.99 -16.69
C ARG A 190 -7.17 -4.80 -17.62
N ALA A 191 -7.88 -4.16 -18.54
CA ALA A 191 -8.80 -4.81 -19.49
C ALA A 191 -8.05 -5.60 -20.56
N TRP A 192 -7.00 -5.00 -21.14
CA TRP A 192 -6.24 -5.57 -22.25
C TRP A 192 -5.76 -7.02 -22.00
N PRO A 193 -5.04 -7.35 -20.91
CA PRO A 193 -4.55 -8.71 -20.71
C PRO A 193 -5.64 -9.73 -20.44
N GLN A 194 -6.83 -9.29 -20.03
CA GLN A 194 -7.98 -10.13 -19.74
C GLN A 194 -8.92 -10.31 -20.94
N GLY A 195 -8.63 -9.68 -22.08
CA GLY A 195 -9.49 -9.70 -23.26
C GLY A 195 -10.83 -8.97 -23.05
N ILE A 196 -10.91 -8.08 -22.07
CA ILE A 196 -12.09 -7.25 -21.81
C ILE A 196 -12.08 -6.07 -22.79
N VAL A 197 -13.22 -5.85 -23.46
CA VAL A 197 -13.44 -4.73 -24.39
C VAL A 197 -14.04 -3.56 -23.62
N LEU A 198 -13.33 -2.42 -23.57
CA LEU A 198 -13.89 -1.19 -23.02
C LEU A 198 -14.70 -0.45 -24.09
N LYS A 199 -15.96 -0.17 -23.81
CA LYS A 199 -16.78 0.76 -24.57
C LYS A 199 -16.88 2.08 -23.81
N ILE A 200 -16.08 3.07 -24.22
CA ILE A 200 -16.21 4.44 -23.71
C ILE A 200 -17.34 5.11 -24.48
N GLY A 201 -18.32 5.67 -23.78
CA GLY A 201 -19.50 6.25 -24.41
C GLY A 201 -20.30 7.13 -23.46
N ASN A 202 -21.37 7.73 -23.96
CA ASN A 202 -22.24 8.62 -23.19
C ASN A 202 -23.42 7.84 -22.60
N TRP A 203 -23.51 7.81 -21.27
CA TRP A 203 -24.56 7.08 -20.54
C TRP A 203 -26.01 7.53 -20.87
N ARG A 204 -26.18 8.80 -21.38
CA ARG A 204 -27.50 9.37 -21.71
C ARG A 204 -27.98 8.92 -23.09
N THR A 205 -27.07 8.75 -24.05
CA THR A 205 -27.41 8.54 -25.46
C THR A 205 -27.11 7.14 -25.95
N ASP A 206 -26.12 6.48 -25.37
CA ASP A 206 -25.67 5.18 -25.86
C ASP A 206 -26.47 4.04 -25.25
N GLU A 207 -26.74 3.03 -26.08
CA GLU A 207 -27.32 1.78 -25.58
C GLU A 207 -26.24 0.87 -24.99
N LEU A 208 -26.60 0.18 -23.90
CA LEU A 208 -25.79 -0.88 -23.36
C LEU A 208 -25.82 -2.10 -24.29
N PRO A 209 -24.67 -2.55 -24.81
CA PRO A 209 -24.61 -3.73 -25.67
C PRO A 209 -25.07 -4.99 -24.97
N ALA A 210 -25.61 -5.96 -25.72
CA ALA A 210 -26.14 -7.21 -25.17
C ALA A 210 -25.09 -8.06 -24.43
N ASN A 211 -23.79 -7.94 -24.82
CA ASN A 211 -22.67 -8.64 -24.16
C ASN A 211 -21.99 -7.80 -23.07
N CYS A 212 -22.63 -6.72 -22.59
CA CYS A 212 -22.12 -5.90 -21.49
C CYS A 212 -22.32 -6.61 -20.16
N PHE A 213 -21.24 -6.77 -19.38
CA PHE A 213 -21.30 -7.39 -18.05
C PHE A 213 -21.33 -6.37 -16.92
N GLY A 214 -20.83 -5.16 -17.15
CA GLY A 214 -20.77 -4.11 -16.15
C GLY A 214 -20.57 -2.74 -16.74
N ALA A 215 -20.82 -1.71 -15.93
CA ALA A 215 -20.67 -0.31 -16.28
C ALA A 215 -20.00 0.48 -15.15
N LEU A 216 -19.23 1.53 -15.51
CA LEU A 216 -18.68 2.52 -14.59
C LEU A 216 -19.19 3.90 -14.95
N ILE A 217 -19.69 4.63 -13.95
CA ILE A 217 -20.12 6.04 -14.02
C ILE A 217 -19.40 6.85 -12.93
N GLN A 218 -19.37 8.18 -13.06
CA GLN A 218 -18.68 9.11 -12.15
C GLN A 218 -19.68 10.11 -11.54
N TYR A 219 -19.61 10.34 -10.21
CA TYR A 219 -20.58 11.17 -9.47
C TYR A 219 -19.91 11.95 -8.31
N PRO A 220 -19.70 13.30 -8.43
CA PRO A 220 -19.83 14.11 -9.66
C PRO A 220 -18.86 13.68 -10.78
N ASP A 221 -19.18 14.04 -12.03
CA ASP A 221 -18.34 13.67 -13.18
C ASP A 221 -17.10 14.61 -13.34
N LYS A 222 -16.24 14.33 -14.32
CA LYS A 222 -14.99 15.09 -14.54
C LYS A 222 -15.20 16.55 -14.94
N LEU A 223 -16.41 16.92 -15.41
CA LEU A 223 -16.80 18.29 -15.69
C LEU A 223 -17.37 19.00 -14.44
N GLY A 224 -17.61 18.25 -13.36
CA GLY A 224 -18.29 18.71 -12.15
C GLY A 224 -19.80 18.52 -12.17
N GLU A 225 -20.37 17.90 -13.23
CA GLU A 225 -21.82 17.71 -13.35
C GLU A 225 -22.33 16.67 -12.35
N VAL A 226 -23.43 17.01 -11.67
CA VAL A 226 -24.20 16.14 -10.78
C VAL A 226 -25.44 15.65 -11.53
N SER A 227 -25.39 14.40 -12.00
CA SER A 227 -26.44 13.79 -12.80
C SER A 227 -27.30 12.81 -12.01
N ASP A 228 -28.60 12.73 -12.34
CA ASP A 228 -29.49 11.68 -11.83
C ASP A 228 -29.35 10.40 -12.69
N TYR A 229 -28.60 9.44 -12.18
CA TYR A 229 -28.34 8.17 -12.84
C TYR A 229 -29.42 7.11 -12.61
N SER A 230 -30.51 7.41 -11.87
CA SER A 230 -31.53 6.42 -11.45
C SER A 230 -32.08 5.61 -12.63
N GLN A 231 -32.43 6.28 -13.75
CA GLN A 231 -32.96 5.60 -14.94
C GLN A 231 -31.92 4.72 -15.64
N PHE A 232 -30.67 5.17 -15.71
CA PHE A 232 -29.57 4.39 -16.29
C PHE A 232 -29.33 3.12 -15.47
N ILE A 233 -29.27 3.26 -14.14
CA ILE A 233 -29.06 2.13 -13.22
C ILE A 233 -30.20 1.12 -13.32
N GLU A 234 -31.45 1.56 -13.41
CA GLU A 234 -32.62 0.68 -13.56
C GLU A 234 -32.60 -0.07 -14.90
N LYS A 235 -32.26 0.64 -16.00
CA LYS A 235 -32.05 0.04 -17.33
C LYS A 235 -30.93 -1.01 -17.32
N ALA A 236 -29.78 -0.69 -16.71
CA ALA A 236 -28.64 -1.59 -16.58
C ALA A 236 -29.01 -2.86 -15.80
N LYS A 237 -29.67 -2.71 -14.65
CA LYS A 237 -30.17 -3.84 -13.85
C LYS A 237 -31.13 -4.72 -14.63
N SER A 238 -32.09 -4.13 -15.37
CA SER A 238 -33.03 -4.85 -16.20
C SER A 238 -32.37 -5.67 -17.30
N ALA A 239 -31.20 -5.20 -17.81
CA ALA A 239 -30.35 -5.89 -18.75
C ALA A 239 -29.38 -6.89 -18.11
N GLY A 240 -29.36 -7.00 -16.78
CA GLY A 240 -28.43 -7.85 -16.02
C GLY A 240 -26.99 -7.30 -16.00
N VAL A 241 -26.80 -6.02 -16.25
CA VAL A 241 -25.52 -5.31 -16.19
C VAL A 241 -25.29 -4.76 -14.79
N LEU A 242 -24.14 -5.04 -14.18
CA LEU A 242 -23.75 -4.54 -12.87
C LEU A 242 -23.20 -3.10 -13.00
N VAL A 243 -23.47 -2.24 -12.01
CA VAL A 243 -23.06 -0.82 -12.06
C VAL A 243 -22.13 -0.48 -10.92
N ALA A 244 -20.96 0.03 -11.25
CA ALA A 244 -20.03 0.67 -10.33
C ALA A 244 -20.12 2.21 -10.48
N MET A 245 -20.02 2.93 -9.37
CA MET A 245 -20.03 4.39 -9.32
C MET A 245 -18.76 4.88 -8.63
N ALA A 246 -17.91 5.59 -9.37
CA ALA A 246 -16.83 6.35 -8.77
C ALA A 246 -17.41 7.66 -8.20
N THR A 247 -17.03 8.01 -6.95
CA THR A 247 -17.66 9.13 -6.25
C THR A 247 -16.73 9.81 -5.24
N ASP A 248 -17.13 11.02 -4.82
CA ASP A 248 -16.43 11.83 -3.83
C ASP A 248 -17.16 11.78 -2.48
N LEU A 249 -16.49 11.32 -1.43
CA LEU A 249 -17.05 11.20 -0.08
C LEU A 249 -17.54 12.53 0.49
N MET A 250 -16.89 13.66 0.18
CA MET A 250 -17.29 14.97 0.65
C MET A 250 -18.60 15.43 -0.03
N ALA A 251 -18.76 15.12 -1.31
CA ALA A 251 -19.99 15.35 -2.04
C ALA A 251 -21.16 14.55 -1.47
N LEU A 252 -20.91 13.31 -1.05
CA LEU A 252 -21.93 12.42 -0.46
C LEU A 252 -22.48 12.91 0.89
N CYS A 253 -21.88 13.92 1.50
CA CYS A 253 -22.47 14.57 2.68
C CYS A 253 -23.71 15.41 2.34
N LEU A 254 -23.85 15.85 1.08
CA LEU A 254 -25.00 16.63 0.58
C LEU A 254 -25.80 15.86 -0.46
N LEU A 255 -25.17 14.96 -1.22
CA LEU A 255 -25.78 14.23 -2.33
C LEU A 255 -26.29 12.85 -1.88
N LYS A 256 -27.37 12.42 -2.51
CA LYS A 256 -27.94 11.07 -2.35
C LYS A 256 -26.87 10.03 -2.56
N SER A 257 -26.78 9.07 -1.66
CA SER A 257 -25.72 8.07 -1.66
C SER A 257 -25.83 7.08 -2.86
N PRO A 258 -24.70 6.51 -3.32
CA PRO A 258 -24.71 5.48 -4.36
C PRO A 258 -25.61 4.28 -4.03
N GLY A 259 -25.65 3.85 -2.77
CA GLY A 259 -26.54 2.76 -2.31
C GLY A 259 -28.02 3.10 -2.48
N GLU A 260 -28.43 4.34 -2.18
CA GLU A 260 -29.81 4.81 -2.39
C GLU A 260 -30.15 4.95 -3.88
N LEU A 261 -29.17 5.25 -4.74
CA LEU A 261 -29.32 5.24 -6.20
C LEU A 261 -29.37 3.81 -6.75
N GLY A 262 -28.91 2.84 -5.96
CA GLY A 262 -29.06 1.42 -6.25
C GLY A 262 -27.90 0.80 -7.04
N VAL A 263 -26.70 1.34 -6.98
CA VAL A 263 -25.51 0.72 -7.61
C VAL A 263 -25.03 -0.53 -6.86
N ASP A 264 -24.19 -1.31 -7.52
CA ASP A 264 -23.63 -2.54 -6.95
C ASP A 264 -22.31 -2.28 -6.20
N ILE A 265 -21.53 -1.31 -6.68
CA ILE A 265 -20.26 -0.88 -6.10
C ILE A 265 -20.19 0.64 -6.07
N ALA A 266 -19.69 1.19 -4.97
CA ALA A 266 -19.20 2.56 -4.87
C ALA A 266 -17.70 2.55 -4.57
N LEU A 267 -16.95 3.39 -5.26
CA LEU A 267 -15.50 3.50 -5.11
C LEU A 267 -15.03 4.95 -5.29
N GLY A 268 -13.80 5.24 -4.91
CA GLY A 268 -13.24 6.56 -5.04
C GLY A 268 -12.00 6.76 -4.18
N ASN A 269 -11.59 8.01 -3.98
CA ASN A 269 -10.45 8.38 -3.18
C ASN A 269 -10.89 9.08 -1.89
N SER A 270 -10.35 8.69 -0.72
CA SER A 270 -10.64 9.34 0.56
C SER A 270 -9.71 10.54 0.87
N GLN A 271 -8.92 11.01 -0.08
CA GLN A 271 -7.90 12.04 0.09
C GLN A 271 -8.45 13.34 0.71
N ARG A 272 -9.67 13.77 0.35
CA ARG A 272 -10.33 14.98 0.90
C ARG A 272 -10.58 14.92 2.40
N PHE A 273 -10.44 13.76 3.02
CA PHE A 273 -10.57 13.57 4.46
C PHE A 273 -9.23 13.77 5.16
N GLY A 274 -8.65 14.96 5.02
CA GLY A 274 -7.46 15.39 5.74
C GLY A 274 -6.12 14.80 5.28
N VAL A 275 -6.03 14.27 4.06
CA VAL A 275 -4.77 13.75 3.51
C VAL A 275 -4.17 14.73 2.50
N PRO A 276 -2.88 15.10 2.60
CA PRO A 276 -2.24 15.98 1.63
C PRO A 276 -2.24 15.42 0.21
N MET A 277 -2.23 16.29 -0.82
CA MET A 277 -2.18 15.89 -2.24
C MET A 277 -0.91 15.10 -2.59
N GLY A 278 0.26 15.50 -2.07
CA GLY A 278 1.51 14.77 -2.15
C GLY A 278 1.95 14.42 -3.56
N PHE A 279 1.70 15.27 -4.54
CA PHE A 279 2.00 15.03 -5.96
C PHE A 279 1.39 13.71 -6.49
N GLY A 280 0.24 13.29 -5.94
CA GLY A 280 -0.48 12.09 -6.35
C GLY A 280 -0.63 10.99 -5.31
N GLY A 281 0.00 11.12 -4.17
CA GLY A 281 -0.17 10.16 -3.07
C GLY A 281 1.05 9.97 -2.19
N PRO A 282 0.93 9.00 -1.21
CA PRO A 282 -0.10 7.95 -1.14
C PRO A 282 -1.46 8.45 -0.66
N HIS A 283 -2.53 7.82 -1.18
CA HIS A 283 -3.92 8.07 -0.76
C HIS A 283 -4.63 6.73 -0.52
N ALA A 284 -5.64 6.72 0.34
CA ALA A 284 -6.47 5.54 0.54
C ALA A 284 -7.69 5.60 -0.38
N ALA A 285 -7.75 4.75 -1.38
CA ALA A 285 -8.98 4.53 -2.12
C ALA A 285 -9.97 3.71 -1.28
N PHE A 286 -11.25 3.98 -1.44
CA PHE A 286 -12.31 3.20 -0.82
C PHE A 286 -13.02 2.34 -1.85
N PHE A 287 -13.63 1.27 -1.35
CA PHE A 287 -14.44 0.35 -2.13
C PHE A 287 -15.55 -0.21 -1.25
N ALA A 288 -16.78 0.03 -1.62
CA ALA A 288 -17.96 -0.49 -0.92
C ALA A 288 -18.87 -1.26 -1.87
N THR A 289 -19.55 -2.28 -1.37
CA THR A 289 -20.39 -3.15 -2.18
C THR A 289 -21.55 -3.76 -1.38
N ARG A 290 -22.47 -4.45 -2.09
CA ARG A 290 -23.57 -5.20 -1.49
C ARG A 290 -23.09 -6.48 -0.79
N ASP A 291 -23.85 -6.97 0.17
CA ASP A 291 -23.51 -8.16 0.97
C ASP A 291 -23.24 -9.42 0.13
N GLU A 292 -23.92 -9.59 -1.00
CA GLU A 292 -23.73 -10.74 -1.86
C GLU A 292 -22.31 -10.88 -2.44
N PHE A 293 -21.54 -9.78 -2.52
CA PHE A 293 -20.18 -9.74 -3.04
C PHE A 293 -19.09 -9.86 -1.96
N LYS A 294 -19.44 -9.99 -0.68
CA LYS A 294 -18.48 -10.00 0.44
C LYS A 294 -17.37 -11.05 0.32
N ARG A 295 -17.60 -12.15 -0.42
CA ARG A 295 -16.61 -13.23 -0.61
C ARG A 295 -15.67 -13.02 -1.79
N ILE A 296 -15.89 -11.98 -2.60
CA ILE A 296 -15.08 -11.66 -3.79
C ILE A 296 -14.61 -10.20 -3.83
N ILE A 297 -14.96 -9.38 -2.84
CA ILE A 297 -14.50 -8.00 -2.72
C ILE A 297 -12.96 -7.96 -2.63
N PRO A 298 -12.26 -7.07 -3.36
CA PRO A 298 -10.82 -6.93 -3.27
C PRO A 298 -10.39 -6.25 -1.95
N GLY A 299 -9.13 -6.39 -1.58
CA GLY A 299 -8.55 -5.72 -0.42
C GLY A 299 -8.89 -6.39 0.92
N ARG A 300 -8.40 -5.82 2.01
CA ARG A 300 -8.57 -6.32 3.38
C ARG A 300 -9.93 -5.95 3.94
N ILE A 301 -10.47 -6.79 4.80
CA ILE A 301 -11.67 -6.49 5.58
C ILE A 301 -11.33 -6.69 7.06
N ILE A 302 -11.67 -5.71 7.88
CA ILE A 302 -11.63 -5.82 9.33
C ILE A 302 -12.99 -6.31 9.82
N GLY A 303 -12.97 -7.27 10.73
CA GLY A 303 -14.19 -7.83 11.32
C GLY A 303 -14.10 -7.95 12.82
N VAL A 304 -15.27 -8.03 13.43
CA VAL A 304 -15.43 -8.25 14.88
C VAL A 304 -15.44 -9.74 15.18
N SER A 305 -14.81 -10.12 16.29
CA SER A 305 -14.78 -11.46 16.85
C SER A 305 -14.76 -11.38 18.37
N ILE A 306 -14.45 -12.49 19.02
CA ILE A 306 -14.17 -12.58 20.45
C ILE A 306 -12.80 -13.22 20.66
N ASP A 307 -12.18 -12.99 21.81
CA ASP A 307 -11.01 -13.74 22.26
C ASP A 307 -11.41 -14.98 23.08
N GLU A 308 -10.45 -15.68 23.66
CA GLU A 308 -10.69 -16.89 24.44
C GLU A 308 -11.36 -16.64 25.79
N GLN A 309 -11.37 -15.40 26.29
CA GLN A 309 -12.11 -14.98 27.50
C GLN A 309 -13.54 -14.59 27.16
N GLY A 310 -13.92 -14.49 25.88
CA GLY A 310 -15.20 -13.98 25.41
C GLY A 310 -15.23 -12.48 25.22
N ASP A 311 -14.10 -11.78 25.48
CA ASP A 311 -14.00 -10.34 25.29
C ASP A 311 -14.01 -10.00 23.79
N ARG A 312 -14.56 -8.82 23.45
CA ARG A 312 -14.59 -8.33 22.07
C ARG A 312 -13.19 -8.18 21.48
N ALA A 313 -12.98 -8.77 20.33
CA ALA A 313 -11.73 -8.73 19.59
C ALA A 313 -11.95 -8.28 18.15
N LEU A 314 -10.97 -7.57 17.57
CA LEU A 314 -10.95 -7.21 16.16
C LEU A 314 -9.90 -8.04 15.42
N ARG A 315 -10.14 -8.33 14.15
CA ARG A 315 -9.26 -9.14 13.30
C ARG A 315 -9.44 -8.84 11.83
N MET A 316 -8.50 -9.29 11.00
CA MET A 316 -8.74 -9.37 9.56
C MET A 316 -9.71 -10.52 9.28
N ALA A 317 -10.81 -10.23 8.56
CA ALA A 317 -11.86 -11.19 8.24
C ALA A 317 -11.72 -11.75 6.83
N LEU A 318 -12.30 -12.96 6.59
CA LEU A 318 -12.37 -13.61 5.28
C LEU A 318 -11.02 -13.72 4.56
N GLN A 319 -9.93 -13.99 5.27
CA GLN A 319 -8.56 -14.08 4.71
C GLN A 319 -8.42 -15.19 3.65
N THR A 320 -9.31 -16.20 3.66
CA THR A 320 -9.28 -17.31 2.69
C THR A 320 -9.47 -16.88 1.23
N ARG A 321 -9.90 -15.64 0.95
CA ARG A 321 -10.03 -15.07 -0.40
C ARG A 321 -8.75 -14.39 -0.90
N GLU A 322 -7.77 -14.16 -0.03
CA GLU A 322 -6.58 -13.38 -0.31
C GLU A 322 -5.49 -14.18 -1.04
N GLN A 323 -4.59 -13.47 -1.77
CA GLN A 323 -3.58 -14.07 -2.65
C GLN A 323 -2.55 -14.95 -1.91
N HIS A 324 -2.23 -14.65 -0.64
CA HIS A 324 -1.29 -15.49 0.14
C HIS A 324 -1.85 -16.88 0.47
N ILE A 325 -3.16 -17.07 0.39
CA ILE A 325 -3.83 -18.37 0.58
C ILE A 325 -4.22 -18.99 -0.77
N ARG A 326 -4.87 -18.21 -1.64
CA ARG A 326 -5.45 -18.71 -2.90
C ARG A 326 -4.49 -18.70 -4.09
N ARG A 327 -3.38 -17.95 -4.03
CA ARG A 327 -2.38 -17.86 -5.10
C ARG A 327 -3.04 -17.48 -6.44
N GLU A 328 -2.88 -18.28 -7.50
CA GLU A 328 -3.45 -18.08 -8.84
C GLU A 328 -5.01 -18.07 -8.88
N LYS A 329 -5.66 -18.52 -7.82
CA LYS A 329 -7.13 -18.50 -7.67
C LYS A 329 -7.65 -17.30 -6.89
N ALA A 330 -6.78 -16.36 -6.51
CA ALA A 330 -7.18 -15.15 -5.82
C ALA A 330 -7.98 -14.22 -6.75
N THR A 331 -8.90 -13.45 -6.17
CA THR A 331 -9.71 -12.48 -6.92
C THR A 331 -8.93 -11.21 -7.29
N SER A 332 -7.82 -10.95 -6.60
CA SER A 332 -6.96 -9.77 -6.78
C SER A 332 -5.52 -10.12 -6.40
N ASN A 333 -4.55 -9.42 -7.01
CA ASN A 333 -3.14 -9.52 -6.66
C ASN A 333 -2.75 -8.54 -5.53
N ILE A 334 -3.64 -7.66 -5.08
CA ILE A 334 -3.37 -6.67 -4.03
C ILE A 334 -3.04 -7.38 -2.72
N CYS A 335 -1.83 -7.12 -2.19
CA CYS A 335 -1.32 -7.72 -0.95
C CYS A 335 -1.64 -6.86 0.27
N THR A 336 -1.47 -5.55 0.14
CA THR A 336 -1.57 -4.57 1.23
C THR A 336 -2.45 -3.39 0.82
N ALA A 337 -2.89 -2.61 1.80
CA ALA A 337 -3.75 -1.45 1.64
C ALA A 337 -3.04 -0.16 2.07
N GLN A 338 -3.56 1.01 1.74
CA GLN A 338 -3.05 2.31 2.20
C GLN A 338 -3.52 2.57 3.65
N ALA A 339 -3.03 1.76 4.60
CA ALA A 339 -3.57 1.70 5.96
C ALA A 339 -3.43 3.03 6.71
N LEU A 340 -2.23 3.66 6.73
CA LEU A 340 -2.01 4.93 7.45
C LEU A 340 -2.93 6.04 6.94
N LEU A 341 -3.12 6.12 5.61
CA LEU A 341 -3.96 7.14 4.99
C LEU A 341 -5.46 6.87 5.25
N ALA A 342 -5.87 5.60 5.30
CA ALA A 342 -7.22 5.22 5.71
C ALA A 342 -7.47 5.56 7.19
N ILE A 343 -6.47 5.32 8.05
CA ILE A 343 -6.52 5.72 9.47
C ILE A 343 -6.64 7.24 9.59
N MET A 344 -5.85 8.02 8.85
CA MET A 344 -5.95 9.48 8.85
C MET A 344 -7.35 9.94 8.40
N ALA A 345 -7.88 9.38 7.33
CA ALA A 345 -9.22 9.70 6.82
C ALA A 345 -10.32 9.34 7.83
N SER A 346 -10.21 8.19 8.50
CA SER A 346 -11.16 7.84 9.57
C SER A 346 -11.06 8.79 10.76
N MET A 347 -9.85 9.17 11.15
CA MET A 347 -9.63 10.14 12.26
C MET A 347 -10.16 11.53 11.91
N TYR A 348 -10.10 11.94 10.64
CA TYR A 348 -10.75 13.16 10.16
C TYR A 348 -12.27 13.08 10.37
N GLY A 349 -12.89 11.96 9.98
CA GLY A 349 -14.30 11.68 10.23
C GLY A 349 -14.68 11.69 11.71
N VAL A 350 -13.85 11.08 12.56
CA VAL A 350 -14.02 11.05 14.03
C VAL A 350 -13.89 12.45 14.64
N TYR A 351 -12.94 13.26 14.18
CA TYR A 351 -12.65 14.57 14.73
C TYR A 351 -13.72 15.62 14.36
N HIS A 352 -14.15 15.65 13.09
CA HIS A 352 -15.16 16.59 12.62
C HIS A 352 -16.60 16.14 12.92
N GLY A 353 -16.83 14.85 12.93
CA GLY A 353 -18.18 14.28 13.07
C GLY A 353 -19.11 14.64 11.91
N PRO A 354 -20.34 14.13 11.89
CA PRO A 354 -21.28 14.37 10.80
C PRO A 354 -21.59 15.85 10.61
N ALA A 355 -21.76 16.62 11.67
CA ALA A 355 -22.06 18.06 11.59
C ALA A 355 -20.89 18.88 11.02
N GLY A 356 -19.64 18.57 11.44
CA GLY A 356 -18.45 19.25 10.94
C GLY A 356 -18.20 18.97 9.46
N ILE A 357 -18.29 17.70 9.04
CA ILE A 357 -18.10 17.32 7.63
C ILE A 357 -19.21 17.92 6.75
N TYR A 358 -20.46 17.92 7.24
CA TYR A 358 -21.57 18.61 6.55
C TYR A 358 -21.28 20.10 6.36
N ALA A 359 -20.79 20.78 7.39
CA ALA A 359 -20.46 22.21 7.33
C ALA A 359 -19.32 22.48 6.33
N ILE A 360 -18.28 21.63 6.28
CA ILE A 360 -17.20 21.71 5.30
C ILE A 360 -17.75 21.52 3.88
N SER A 361 -18.48 20.45 3.65
CA SER A 361 -19.09 20.14 2.36
C SER A 361 -20.03 21.26 1.89
N ARG A 362 -20.85 21.78 2.79
CA ARG A 362 -21.78 22.89 2.50
C ARG A 362 -21.04 24.17 2.14
N ARG A 363 -19.97 24.51 2.85
CA ARG A 363 -19.14 25.67 2.55
C ARG A 363 -18.53 25.61 1.15
N ILE A 364 -17.97 24.45 0.78
CA ILE A 364 -17.41 24.22 -0.57
C ILE A 364 -18.49 24.44 -1.62
N HIS A 365 -19.64 23.84 -1.43
CA HIS A 365 -20.76 23.95 -2.37
C HIS A 365 -21.29 25.39 -2.48
N ASP A 366 -21.46 26.11 -1.36
CA ASP A 366 -21.92 27.47 -1.34
C ASP A 366 -20.94 28.43 -2.05
N MET A 367 -19.63 28.23 -1.87
CA MET A 367 -18.61 28.99 -2.61
C MET A 367 -18.70 28.72 -4.12
N THR A 368 -18.90 27.45 -4.52
CA THR A 368 -19.04 27.07 -5.92
C THR A 368 -20.28 27.69 -6.56
N CYS A 369 -21.41 27.66 -5.87
CA CYS A 369 -22.64 28.32 -6.32
C CYS A 369 -22.44 29.84 -6.48
N SER A 370 -21.77 30.48 -5.53
CA SER A 370 -21.50 31.93 -5.56
C SER A 370 -20.61 32.28 -6.75
N LEU A 371 -19.55 31.50 -7.00
CA LEU A 371 -18.66 31.65 -8.16
C LEU A 371 -19.44 31.48 -9.48
N ALA A 372 -20.24 30.41 -9.58
CA ALA A 372 -21.05 30.09 -10.76
C ALA A 372 -22.01 31.25 -11.09
N ASN A 373 -22.75 31.73 -10.10
CA ASN A 373 -23.69 32.85 -10.25
C ASN A 373 -23.00 34.16 -10.69
N ALA A 374 -21.82 34.42 -10.12
CA ALA A 374 -21.04 35.60 -10.48
C ALA A 374 -20.54 35.52 -11.95
N LEU A 375 -20.02 34.38 -12.37
CA LEU A 375 -19.57 34.15 -13.76
C LEU A 375 -20.73 34.28 -14.75
N VAL A 376 -21.89 33.70 -14.45
CA VAL A 376 -23.10 33.84 -15.27
C VAL A 376 -23.52 35.30 -15.40
N SER A 377 -23.42 36.08 -14.33
CA SER A 377 -23.74 37.53 -14.37
C SER A 377 -22.78 38.33 -15.27
N MET A 378 -21.56 37.78 -15.53
CA MET A 378 -20.56 38.32 -16.45
C MET A 378 -20.70 37.77 -17.89
N ASP A 379 -21.82 37.10 -18.21
CA ASP A 379 -22.18 36.49 -19.51
C ASP A 379 -21.35 35.20 -19.84
N TYR A 380 -20.65 34.62 -18.89
CA TYR A 380 -20.07 33.30 -19.12
C TYR A 380 -21.15 32.23 -19.13
N LYS A 381 -21.02 31.28 -20.05
CA LYS A 381 -21.94 30.11 -20.16
C LYS A 381 -21.30 28.92 -19.48
N LEU A 382 -21.97 28.35 -18.51
CA LEU A 382 -21.57 27.11 -17.90
C LEU A 382 -21.92 25.92 -18.83
N LYS A 383 -21.10 24.91 -18.79
CA LYS A 383 -21.33 23.61 -19.43
C LYS A 383 -22.10 22.69 -18.48
N THR A 384 -21.82 22.81 -17.18
CA THR A 384 -22.49 22.12 -16.07
C THR A 384 -23.81 22.84 -15.71
N GLU A 385 -24.91 22.10 -15.64
CA GLU A 385 -26.22 22.62 -15.18
C GLU A 385 -26.36 22.43 -13.67
N HIS A 386 -25.96 21.25 -13.18
CA HIS A 386 -25.98 20.87 -11.78
C HIS A 386 -24.55 20.50 -11.34
N PHE A 387 -24.12 21.01 -10.21
CA PHE A 387 -22.73 20.84 -9.77
C PHE A 387 -22.63 20.80 -8.24
N TYR A 388 -21.51 20.27 -7.75
CA TYR A 388 -21.19 20.25 -6.33
C TYR A 388 -20.06 21.24 -5.99
N ASP A 389 -18.83 20.94 -6.37
CA ASP A 389 -17.59 21.66 -6.02
C ASP A 389 -16.81 22.13 -7.25
N ALA A 390 -17.24 21.74 -8.43
CA ALA A 390 -16.58 22.07 -9.67
C ALA A 390 -17.56 22.57 -10.73
N ILE A 391 -17.13 23.55 -11.52
CA ILE A 391 -17.89 24.10 -12.65
C ILE A 391 -17.03 24.09 -13.90
N SER A 392 -17.67 23.88 -15.05
CA SER A 392 -17.04 23.97 -16.35
C SER A 392 -17.65 25.12 -17.16
N ILE A 393 -16.80 26.06 -17.55
CA ILE A 393 -17.17 27.26 -18.35
C ILE A 393 -16.96 26.91 -19.84
N LYS A 394 -17.96 27.12 -20.69
CA LYS A 394 -17.82 26.99 -22.14
C LYS A 394 -16.83 28.03 -22.65
N ALA A 395 -15.81 27.59 -23.34
CA ALA A 395 -14.73 28.45 -23.83
C ALA A 395 -14.24 27.96 -25.19
N ASP A 396 -14.03 28.89 -26.10
CA ASP A 396 -13.31 28.63 -27.35
C ASP A 396 -11.80 28.66 -27.12
N HIS A 397 -11.04 28.40 -28.21
CA HIS A 397 -9.59 28.33 -28.11
C HIS A 397 -8.98 29.67 -27.63
N ASP A 398 -9.49 30.81 -28.13
CA ASP A 398 -8.91 32.12 -27.83
C ASP A 398 -9.12 32.50 -26.36
N LEU A 399 -10.32 32.29 -25.83
CA LEU A 399 -10.61 32.49 -24.41
C LEU A 399 -9.75 31.58 -23.52
N ILE A 400 -9.59 30.30 -23.90
CA ILE A 400 -8.74 29.36 -23.15
C ILE A 400 -7.29 29.88 -23.11
N GLN A 401 -6.72 30.35 -24.22
CA GLN A 401 -5.36 30.86 -24.24
C GLN A 401 -5.20 32.15 -23.41
N GLU A 402 -6.18 33.04 -23.48
CA GLU A 402 -6.17 34.29 -22.71
C GLU A 402 -6.24 33.99 -21.19
N VAL A 403 -7.19 33.13 -20.77
CA VAL A 403 -7.31 32.72 -19.35
C VAL A 403 -6.06 31.99 -18.88
N LYS A 404 -5.46 31.09 -19.67
CA LYS A 404 -4.18 30.45 -19.34
C LYS A 404 -3.07 31.45 -19.07
N LYS A 405 -2.97 32.48 -19.91
CA LYS A 405 -1.95 33.54 -19.76
C LYS A 405 -2.15 34.34 -18.48
N LEU A 406 -3.38 34.73 -18.18
CA LEU A 406 -3.72 35.47 -16.96
C LEU A 406 -3.55 34.61 -15.71
N ALA A 407 -4.03 33.38 -15.73
CA ALA A 407 -3.90 32.44 -14.62
C ALA A 407 -2.42 32.15 -14.28
N LYS A 408 -1.57 31.98 -15.28
CA LYS A 408 -0.12 31.84 -15.07
C LYS A 408 0.51 33.07 -14.41
N ALA A 409 0.08 34.27 -14.78
CA ALA A 409 0.58 35.51 -14.18
C ALA A 409 0.13 35.68 -12.70
N GLU A 410 -1.05 35.19 -12.36
CA GLU A 410 -1.62 35.21 -11.00
C GLU A 410 -1.26 33.95 -10.19
N LYS A 411 -0.44 33.04 -10.73
CA LYS A 411 -0.05 31.75 -10.14
C LYS A 411 -1.25 30.86 -9.78
N LEU A 412 -2.23 30.74 -10.70
CA LEU A 412 -3.41 29.89 -10.59
C LEU A 412 -3.35 28.76 -11.61
N ASN A 413 -3.82 27.58 -11.24
CA ASN A 413 -3.98 26.43 -12.12
C ASN A 413 -5.46 26.08 -12.23
N PHE A 414 -6.02 26.14 -13.47
CA PHE A 414 -7.33 25.63 -13.83
C PHE A 414 -7.20 24.38 -14.70
N TRP A 415 -8.25 23.57 -14.73
CA TRP A 415 -8.33 22.48 -15.70
C TRP A 415 -8.81 23.01 -17.06
N TYR A 416 -8.23 22.47 -18.14
CA TYR A 416 -8.57 22.91 -19.50
C TYR A 416 -8.85 21.71 -20.39
N SER A 417 -9.96 21.74 -21.11
CA SER A 417 -10.24 20.83 -22.21
C SER A 417 -10.24 21.58 -23.55
N LYS A 418 -10.68 20.90 -24.61
CA LYS A 418 -10.77 21.50 -25.96
C LYS A 418 -11.77 22.65 -26.02
N ASP A 419 -12.83 22.63 -25.21
CA ASP A 419 -14.01 23.49 -25.31
C ASP A 419 -14.51 24.06 -23.96
N CYS A 420 -13.72 23.88 -22.90
CA CYS A 420 -14.08 24.43 -21.59
C CYS A 420 -12.89 24.66 -20.65
N ILE A 421 -13.14 25.51 -19.66
CA ILE A 421 -12.27 25.78 -18.52
C ILE A 421 -12.98 25.24 -17.27
N GLY A 422 -12.35 24.30 -16.57
CA GLY A 422 -12.84 23.74 -15.32
C GLY A 422 -12.23 24.45 -14.13
N ILE A 423 -13.05 24.74 -13.11
CA ILE A 423 -12.64 25.33 -11.84
C ILE A 423 -13.23 24.46 -10.74
N SER A 424 -12.37 23.85 -9.93
CA SER A 424 -12.76 23.03 -8.80
C SER A 424 -12.35 23.68 -7.49
N LEU A 425 -13.27 23.75 -6.52
CA LEU A 425 -13.06 24.32 -5.21
C LEU A 425 -12.90 23.24 -4.15
N ASP A 426 -12.19 23.57 -3.09
CA ASP A 426 -11.96 22.67 -1.95
C ASP A 426 -12.07 23.43 -0.61
N GLU A 427 -11.89 22.72 0.50
CA GLU A 427 -12.05 23.32 1.83
C GLU A 427 -11.02 24.40 2.17
N THR A 428 -9.92 24.46 1.45
CA THR A 428 -8.83 25.41 1.68
C THR A 428 -9.05 26.77 0.99
N VAL A 429 -10.05 26.87 0.11
CA VAL A 429 -10.34 28.08 -0.68
C VAL A 429 -10.85 29.21 0.22
N THR A 430 -10.33 30.42 -0.02
CA THR A 430 -10.72 31.63 0.69
C THR A 430 -11.62 32.55 -0.15
N GLU A 431 -12.28 33.52 0.48
CA GLU A 431 -13.11 34.53 -0.22
C GLU A 431 -12.24 35.42 -1.11
N GLU A 432 -11.00 35.72 -0.67
CA GLU A 432 -10.03 36.50 -1.44
C GLU A 432 -9.63 35.78 -2.73
N GLU A 433 -9.45 34.45 -2.68
CA GLU A 433 -9.15 33.64 -3.86
C GLU A 433 -10.34 33.64 -4.83
N LEU A 434 -11.58 33.49 -4.35
CA LEU A 434 -12.78 33.64 -5.21
C LEU A 434 -12.83 35.00 -5.88
N THR A 435 -12.53 36.04 -5.15
CA THR A 435 -12.48 37.43 -5.68
C THR A 435 -11.40 37.56 -6.76
N SER A 436 -10.23 36.97 -6.53
CA SER A 436 -9.13 36.94 -7.51
C SER A 436 -9.50 36.21 -8.78
N ILE A 437 -10.19 35.08 -8.68
CA ILE A 437 -10.72 34.32 -9.83
C ILE A 437 -11.69 35.22 -10.62
N LEU A 438 -12.66 35.84 -9.94
CA LEU A 438 -13.63 36.74 -10.59
C LEU A 438 -12.95 37.94 -11.25
N HIS A 439 -11.92 38.52 -10.61
CA HIS A 439 -11.14 39.61 -11.20
C HIS A 439 -10.41 39.17 -12.46
N LEU A 440 -9.82 37.95 -12.47
CA LEU A 440 -9.20 37.38 -13.66
C LEU A 440 -10.21 37.27 -14.81
N PHE A 441 -11.39 36.71 -14.56
CA PHE A 441 -12.42 36.55 -15.58
C PHE A 441 -13.04 37.91 -15.99
N SER A 442 -13.04 38.91 -15.14
CA SER A 442 -13.51 40.28 -15.53
C SER A 442 -12.62 40.90 -16.63
N LYS A 443 -11.32 40.54 -16.68
CA LYS A 443 -10.39 41.04 -17.72
C LYS A 443 -10.68 40.46 -19.11
N THR A 444 -11.36 39.31 -19.19
CA THR A 444 -11.70 38.62 -20.44
C THR A 444 -13.18 38.71 -20.79
N SER A 445 -13.99 39.35 -19.96
CA SER A 445 -15.43 39.57 -20.17
C SER A 445 -15.70 40.81 -20.99
N ASN A 446 -16.69 40.72 -21.89
CA ASN A 446 -17.22 41.88 -22.64
C ASN A 446 -17.96 42.90 -21.72
N LYS A 447 -18.36 42.51 -20.51
CA LYS A 447 -18.98 43.36 -19.51
C LYS A 447 -17.95 43.69 -18.43
N GLN A 448 -17.45 44.89 -18.39
CA GLN A 448 -16.58 45.42 -17.31
C GLN A 448 -17.31 45.57 -15.95
N GLN A 449 -18.18 44.64 -15.61
CA GLN A 449 -18.94 44.69 -14.35
C GLN A 449 -18.17 43.84 -13.30
N SER A 450 -17.84 44.44 -12.17
CA SER A 450 -17.37 43.76 -10.98
C SER A 450 -18.53 42.90 -10.44
N ALA A 451 -18.45 41.59 -10.60
CA ALA A 451 -19.39 40.66 -10.00
C ALA A 451 -19.13 40.58 -8.48
N MET A 452 -20.18 40.65 -7.67
CA MET A 452 -20.11 40.48 -6.22
C MET A 452 -20.35 39.02 -5.86
N ILE A 453 -19.55 38.50 -4.94
CA ILE A 453 -19.80 37.19 -4.32
C ILE A 453 -21.04 37.35 -3.43
N MET A 454 -22.07 36.57 -3.73
CA MET A 454 -23.32 36.57 -2.98
C MET A 454 -23.60 35.14 -2.48
N PRO A 455 -23.99 34.95 -1.22
CA PRO A 455 -24.40 33.66 -0.73
C PRO A 455 -25.52 33.06 -1.58
N PRO A 456 -25.46 31.76 -1.93
CA PRO A 456 -26.51 31.16 -2.74
C PRO A 456 -27.81 31.01 -1.95
N THR A 457 -28.94 31.14 -2.63
CA THR A 457 -30.27 30.93 -2.06
C THR A 457 -30.78 29.49 -2.24
N LYS A 458 -30.11 28.72 -3.12
CA LYS A 458 -30.46 27.32 -3.45
C LYS A 458 -29.22 26.51 -3.67
N LEU A 459 -29.32 25.16 -3.49
CA LEU A 459 -28.30 24.24 -3.88
C LEU A 459 -28.15 24.16 -5.41
N GLY A 460 -26.96 23.89 -5.91
CA GLY A 460 -26.63 23.78 -7.33
C GLY A 460 -27.09 22.49 -8.00
N PHE A 461 -27.90 21.65 -7.34
CA PHE A 461 -28.39 20.38 -7.86
C PHE A 461 -29.86 20.13 -7.47
N PRO A 462 -30.57 19.19 -8.17
CA PRO A 462 -31.98 18.91 -7.96
C PRO A 462 -32.31 18.44 -6.55
N SER A 463 -33.50 18.79 -6.05
CA SER A 463 -33.98 18.30 -4.76
C SER A 463 -34.07 16.79 -4.64
N SER A 464 -34.29 16.07 -5.76
CA SER A 464 -34.31 14.61 -5.82
C SER A 464 -32.97 13.95 -5.51
N LEU A 465 -31.87 14.70 -5.63
CA LEU A 465 -30.51 14.25 -5.35
C LEU A 465 -29.96 14.75 -4.00
N ILE A 466 -30.76 15.51 -3.24
CA ILE A 466 -30.37 15.94 -1.87
C ILE A 466 -30.40 14.70 -0.96
N ARG A 467 -29.31 14.54 -0.21
CA ARG A 467 -29.23 13.50 0.83
C ARG A 467 -30.20 13.81 1.97
N THR A 468 -31.01 12.82 2.35
CA THR A 468 -31.90 12.88 3.51
C THR A 468 -31.58 11.79 4.53
N SER A 469 -30.76 10.79 4.15
CA SER A 469 -30.32 9.73 5.04
C SER A 469 -29.25 10.21 6.01
N GLU A 470 -29.34 9.78 7.26
CA GLU A 470 -28.31 10.02 8.26
C GLU A 470 -27.03 9.23 7.92
N TYR A 471 -25.89 9.68 8.44
CA TYR A 471 -24.60 9.04 8.32
C TYR A 471 -23.74 9.35 9.55
N LEU A 472 -22.70 8.55 9.81
CA LEU A 472 -21.78 8.69 10.95
C LEU A 472 -22.51 8.78 12.29
N THR A 473 -23.57 7.97 12.46
CA THR A 473 -24.42 7.98 13.67
C THR A 473 -23.74 7.27 14.84
N HIS A 474 -22.74 6.41 14.59
CA HIS A 474 -22.05 5.70 15.66
C HIS A 474 -21.34 6.69 16.62
N PRO A 475 -21.35 6.44 17.95
CA PRO A 475 -20.77 7.36 18.94
C PRO A 475 -19.31 7.73 18.72
N VAL A 476 -18.49 6.89 18.09
CA VAL A 476 -17.09 7.20 17.79
C VAL A 476 -16.96 8.47 16.93
N PHE A 477 -17.93 8.75 16.04
CA PHE A 477 -17.98 9.95 15.22
C PHE A 477 -18.65 11.16 15.92
N ASN A 478 -19.11 10.99 17.16
CA ASN A 478 -19.89 11.98 17.89
C ASN A 478 -19.30 12.32 19.26
N THR A 479 -18.05 11.88 19.56
CA THR A 479 -17.48 12.01 20.91
C THR A 479 -16.16 12.81 20.95
N HIS A 480 -15.31 12.75 19.91
CA HIS A 480 -13.92 13.18 19.97
C HIS A 480 -13.62 14.49 19.23
N HIS A 481 -14.47 15.53 19.41
CA HIS A 481 -14.41 16.78 18.62
C HIS A 481 -13.48 17.85 19.19
N THR A 482 -12.91 17.67 20.39
CA THR A 482 -11.90 18.59 20.93
C THR A 482 -10.50 18.01 20.75
N GLU A 483 -9.49 18.87 20.59
CA GLU A 483 -8.10 18.44 20.39
C GLU A 483 -7.63 17.51 21.51
N SER A 484 -7.94 17.83 22.79
CA SER A 484 -7.57 16.98 23.91
C SER A 484 -8.29 15.63 23.93
N ALA A 485 -9.57 15.58 23.54
CA ALA A 485 -10.31 14.32 23.44
C ALA A 485 -9.76 13.45 22.30
N MET A 486 -9.49 14.06 21.13
CA MET A 486 -8.93 13.39 19.99
C MET A 486 -7.51 12.86 20.26
N MET A 487 -6.63 13.66 20.87
CA MET A 487 -5.29 13.24 21.23
C MET A 487 -5.30 12.03 22.19
N ARG A 488 -6.20 12.03 23.19
CA ARG A 488 -6.36 10.90 24.12
C ARG A 488 -6.93 9.67 23.41
N TYR A 489 -7.84 9.84 22.47
CA TYR A 489 -8.36 8.74 21.67
C TYR A 489 -7.27 8.09 20.83
N ILE A 490 -6.51 8.88 20.06
CA ILE A 490 -5.38 8.40 19.26
C ILE A 490 -4.38 7.64 20.15
N LYS A 491 -4.01 8.21 21.32
CA LYS A 491 -3.05 7.57 22.23
C LYS A 491 -3.59 6.28 22.85
N ARG A 492 -4.89 6.22 23.15
CA ARG A 492 -5.53 5.00 23.64
C ARG A 492 -5.49 3.87 22.62
N LEU A 493 -5.65 4.17 21.34
CA LEU A 493 -5.50 3.20 20.25
C LEU A 493 -4.05 2.77 20.10
N GLU A 494 -3.12 3.71 20.03
CA GLU A 494 -1.67 3.44 19.91
C GLU A 494 -1.17 2.49 21.01
N ASN A 495 -1.62 2.68 22.24
CA ASN A 495 -1.22 1.83 23.38
C ASN A 495 -1.68 0.35 23.27
N LYS A 496 -2.59 0.03 22.35
CA LYS A 496 -3.01 -1.35 22.08
C LYS A 496 -2.16 -2.06 21.02
N ASP A 497 -1.19 -1.35 20.43
CA ASP A 497 -0.46 -1.79 19.26
C ASP A 497 1.04 -1.86 19.50
N LEU A 498 1.65 -2.96 19.08
CA LEU A 498 3.09 -3.10 19.04
C LEU A 498 3.63 -2.54 17.72
N SER A 499 4.70 -1.78 17.77
CA SER A 499 5.38 -1.15 16.63
C SER A 499 6.90 -1.19 16.81
N LEU A 500 7.68 -0.72 15.83
CA LEU A 500 9.15 -0.68 15.91
C LEU A 500 9.68 0.20 17.04
N VAL A 501 8.85 1.06 17.65
CA VAL A 501 9.26 1.84 18.84
C VAL A 501 9.27 1.01 20.14
N HIS A 502 8.73 -0.22 20.11
CA HIS A 502 8.74 -1.14 21.24
C HIS A 502 9.83 -2.21 21.11
N SER A 503 9.98 -2.78 19.92
CA SER A 503 10.91 -3.87 19.62
C SER A 503 11.13 -3.99 18.11
N MET A 504 12.14 -4.75 17.71
CA MET A 504 12.24 -5.15 16.32
C MET A 504 11.02 -5.97 15.90
N ILE A 505 10.68 -5.89 14.60
CA ILE A 505 9.63 -6.69 13.96
C ILE A 505 10.31 -7.57 12.90
N SER A 506 10.62 -8.81 13.27
CA SER A 506 11.47 -9.73 12.51
C SER A 506 10.71 -10.52 11.43
N LEU A 507 9.85 -9.85 10.66
CA LEU A 507 9.04 -10.49 9.62
C LEU A 507 9.86 -10.84 8.36
N GLY A 508 10.11 -12.09 8.08
CA GLY A 508 10.63 -12.56 6.79
C GLY A 508 9.47 -12.85 5.80
N SER A 509 9.64 -12.65 4.61
CA SER A 509 10.40 -11.77 3.71
C SER A 509 9.76 -10.39 3.63
N CYS A 510 9.78 -9.66 4.69
CA CYS A 510 9.20 -8.32 4.77
C CYS A 510 10.10 -7.43 5.63
N THR A 511 11.09 -6.82 5.01
CA THR A 511 12.08 -5.96 5.67
C THR A 511 11.42 -4.84 6.47
N MET A 512 11.46 -4.92 7.79
CA MET A 512 10.89 -3.96 8.74
C MET A 512 12.01 -3.19 9.42
N LYS A 513 12.68 -2.29 8.68
CA LYS A 513 13.70 -1.42 9.28
C LYS A 513 13.09 -0.15 9.85
N LEU A 514 13.70 0.36 10.92
CA LEU A 514 13.28 1.63 11.50
C LEU A 514 13.61 2.78 10.52
N ASN A 515 12.62 3.63 10.31
CA ASN A 515 12.73 4.81 9.46
C ASN A 515 13.25 6.00 10.27
N ALA A 516 14.29 6.67 9.77
CA ALA A 516 14.86 7.82 10.44
C ALA A 516 13.95 9.06 10.36
N ALA A 517 13.99 9.90 11.38
CA ALA A 517 13.21 11.13 11.41
C ALA A 517 13.57 12.08 10.25
N SER A 518 14.85 12.17 9.89
CA SER A 518 15.35 12.97 8.76
C SER A 518 14.84 12.49 7.39
N GLU A 519 14.42 11.22 7.28
CA GLU A 519 13.77 10.68 6.07
C GLU A 519 12.30 11.08 5.99
N LEU A 520 11.61 11.16 7.13
CA LEU A 520 10.14 11.34 7.22
C LEU A 520 9.71 12.81 7.27
N ILE A 521 10.46 13.68 7.97
CA ILE A 521 10.12 15.10 8.16
C ILE A 521 9.82 15.82 6.82
N PRO A 522 10.64 15.66 5.76
CA PRO A 522 10.42 16.39 4.51
C PRO A 522 9.13 16.02 3.77
N VAL A 523 8.54 14.85 4.04
CA VAL A 523 7.27 14.43 3.41
C VAL A 523 6.13 15.40 3.73
N SER A 524 6.19 16.06 4.89
CA SER A 524 5.19 17.06 5.29
C SER A 524 5.54 18.51 4.90
N TRP A 525 6.69 18.77 4.24
CA TRP A 525 7.01 20.12 3.79
C TRP A 525 6.07 20.60 2.69
N PRO A 526 5.53 21.82 2.76
CA PRO A 526 4.57 22.31 1.78
C PRO A 526 5.06 22.25 0.33
N GLY A 527 6.38 22.44 0.09
CA GLY A 527 7.00 22.32 -1.22
C GLY A 527 6.85 20.95 -1.88
N PHE A 528 6.51 19.92 -1.09
CA PHE A 528 6.26 18.56 -1.56
C PHE A 528 4.80 18.11 -1.31
N SER A 529 4.27 18.36 -0.11
CA SER A 529 2.96 17.85 0.28
C SER A 529 1.77 18.53 -0.42
N ASN A 530 1.90 19.80 -0.81
CA ASN A 530 0.80 20.58 -1.37
C ASN A 530 0.79 20.66 -2.90
N VAL A 531 1.56 19.80 -3.57
CA VAL A 531 1.66 19.77 -5.04
C VAL A 531 0.58 18.86 -5.63
N HIS A 532 -0.18 19.41 -6.58
CA HIS A 532 -1.17 18.63 -7.33
C HIS A 532 -0.48 17.78 -8.43
N PRO A 533 -0.87 16.50 -8.68
CA PRO A 533 -0.17 15.60 -9.59
C PRO A 533 -0.21 16.00 -11.08
N PHE A 534 -1.14 16.87 -11.48
CA PHE A 534 -1.34 17.25 -12.88
C PHE A 534 -0.92 18.70 -13.18
N VAL A 535 -0.10 19.31 -12.32
CA VAL A 535 0.47 20.63 -12.62
C VAL A 535 1.50 20.57 -13.76
N PRO A 536 1.70 21.68 -14.49
CA PRO A 536 2.75 21.75 -15.51
C PRO A 536 4.15 21.44 -14.95
N ALA A 537 4.96 20.74 -15.74
CA ALA A 537 6.30 20.29 -15.32
C ALA A 537 7.22 21.44 -14.90
N GLU A 538 7.05 22.63 -15.50
CA GLU A 538 7.82 23.82 -15.14
C GLU A 538 7.58 24.33 -13.70
N GLN A 539 6.47 23.93 -13.08
CA GLN A 539 6.14 24.32 -11.70
C GLN A 539 6.75 23.37 -10.65
N VAL A 540 7.24 22.21 -11.06
CA VAL A 540 7.69 21.13 -10.14
C VAL A 540 9.12 20.65 -10.47
N LYS A 541 9.99 21.58 -10.83
CA LYS A 541 11.37 21.29 -11.25
C LYS A 541 12.16 20.55 -10.18
N GLY A 542 12.04 20.95 -8.92
CA GLY A 542 12.71 20.29 -7.80
C GLY A 542 12.23 18.88 -7.57
N TYR A 543 10.92 18.66 -7.69
CA TYR A 543 10.33 17.32 -7.59
C TYR A 543 10.80 16.41 -8.72
N LEU A 544 10.73 16.87 -9.97
CA LEU A 544 11.15 16.08 -11.14
C LEU A 544 12.64 15.77 -11.09
N LYS A 545 13.48 16.72 -10.64
CA LYS A 545 14.92 16.48 -10.46
C LYS A 545 15.17 15.37 -9.43
N MET A 546 14.52 15.42 -8.28
CA MET A 546 14.61 14.37 -7.27
C MET A 546 14.16 13.01 -7.83
N ILE A 547 13.04 12.97 -8.56
CA ILE A 547 12.50 11.76 -9.19
C ILE A 547 13.50 11.17 -10.19
N HIS A 548 14.03 11.97 -11.12
CA HIS A 548 15.01 11.50 -12.12
C HIS A 548 16.31 11.02 -11.48
N GLU A 549 16.78 11.70 -10.41
CA GLU A 549 17.95 11.23 -9.67
C GLU A 549 17.65 9.89 -8.98
N LEU A 550 16.48 9.72 -8.37
CA LEU A 550 16.08 8.46 -7.76
C LEU A 550 15.97 7.32 -8.79
N GLU A 551 15.38 7.57 -9.95
CA GLU A 551 15.35 6.60 -11.06
C GLU A 551 16.76 6.16 -11.47
N ALA A 552 17.69 7.11 -11.60
CA ALA A 552 19.08 6.81 -11.92
C ALA A 552 19.77 5.99 -10.83
N TYR A 553 19.51 6.28 -9.54
CA TYR A 553 20.05 5.50 -8.43
C TYR A 553 19.50 4.06 -8.40
N LEU A 554 18.20 3.89 -8.62
CA LEU A 554 17.58 2.56 -8.69
C LEU A 554 18.09 1.75 -9.90
N CYS A 555 18.29 2.40 -11.04
CA CYS A 555 18.96 1.79 -12.20
C CYS A 555 20.39 1.34 -11.84
N SER A 556 21.14 2.19 -11.13
CA SER A 556 22.49 1.84 -10.68
C SER A 556 22.50 0.65 -9.72
N VAL A 557 21.55 0.59 -8.77
CA VAL A 557 21.41 -0.55 -7.84
C VAL A 557 21.11 -1.84 -8.58
N THR A 558 20.16 -1.82 -9.49
CA THR A 558 19.68 -3.00 -10.21
C THR A 558 20.55 -3.43 -11.38
N GLY A 559 21.41 -2.52 -11.88
CA GLY A 559 22.21 -2.72 -13.08
C GLY A 559 21.42 -2.55 -14.38
N PHE A 560 20.20 -2.03 -14.32
CA PHE A 560 19.32 -1.78 -15.46
C PHE A 560 19.47 -0.36 -16.03
N THR A 561 18.80 -0.09 -17.15
CA THR A 561 18.97 1.15 -17.92
C THR A 561 17.79 2.10 -17.87
N ALA A 562 16.64 1.62 -17.38
CA ALA A 562 15.43 2.45 -17.21
C ALA A 562 14.62 2.01 -15.98
N CYS A 563 13.93 2.97 -15.39
CA CYS A 563 13.05 2.76 -14.23
C CYS A 563 11.71 3.47 -14.47
N SER A 564 10.63 2.92 -13.93
CA SER A 564 9.34 3.59 -13.81
C SER A 564 8.91 3.61 -12.35
N LEU A 565 8.67 4.81 -11.83
CA LEU A 565 8.19 5.05 -10.46
C LEU A 565 6.64 5.11 -10.39
N GLN A 566 5.94 4.72 -11.44
CA GLN A 566 4.48 4.77 -11.46
C GLN A 566 3.82 3.71 -10.58
N PRO A 567 4.30 2.45 -10.48
CA PRO A 567 3.64 1.43 -9.65
C PRO A 567 3.68 1.79 -8.16
N ASN A 568 2.51 1.91 -7.55
CA ASN A 568 2.31 2.36 -6.17
C ASN A 568 2.18 1.22 -5.13
N SER A 569 2.63 0.03 -5.49
CA SER A 569 2.78 -1.13 -4.59
C SER A 569 3.65 -2.20 -5.24
N GLY A 570 4.15 -3.18 -4.45
CA GLY A 570 4.85 -4.34 -5.00
C GLY A 570 4.00 -5.12 -6.00
N ALA A 571 2.74 -5.39 -5.67
CA ALA A 571 1.79 -6.07 -6.56
C ALA A 571 1.55 -5.31 -7.88
N GLN A 572 1.52 -3.96 -7.83
CA GLN A 572 1.45 -3.13 -9.05
C GLN A 572 2.77 -3.16 -9.84
N GLY A 573 3.91 -3.26 -9.16
CA GLY A 573 5.22 -3.47 -9.80
C GLY A 573 5.28 -4.81 -10.50
N GLU A 574 4.80 -5.89 -9.86
CA GLU A 574 4.68 -7.21 -10.50
C GLU A 574 3.81 -7.12 -11.76
N PHE A 575 2.63 -6.54 -11.64
CA PHE A 575 1.71 -6.37 -12.75
C PHE A 575 2.33 -5.55 -13.90
N ALA A 576 2.93 -4.40 -13.60
CA ALA A 576 3.56 -3.53 -14.60
C ALA A 576 4.72 -4.24 -15.32
N GLY A 577 5.57 -4.97 -14.59
CA GLY A 577 6.66 -5.74 -15.19
C GLY A 577 6.17 -6.84 -16.12
N LEU A 578 5.12 -7.57 -15.74
CA LEU A 578 4.51 -8.60 -16.58
C LEU A 578 3.78 -8.02 -17.80
N LEU A 579 3.11 -6.86 -17.66
CA LEU A 579 2.55 -6.13 -18.81
C LEU A 579 3.63 -5.71 -19.80
N THR A 580 4.77 -5.24 -19.31
CA THR A 580 5.92 -4.85 -20.13
C THR A 580 6.46 -6.04 -20.92
N ILE A 581 6.55 -7.23 -20.29
CA ILE A 581 6.93 -8.48 -20.97
C ILE A 581 5.89 -8.87 -22.03
N LYS A 582 4.59 -8.81 -21.68
CA LYS A 582 3.51 -9.13 -22.62
C LYS A 582 3.53 -8.22 -23.84
N ALA A 583 3.66 -6.90 -23.61
CA ALA A 583 3.75 -5.91 -24.69
C ALA A 583 4.96 -6.16 -25.60
N TYR A 584 6.12 -6.52 -25.01
CA TYR A 584 7.32 -6.90 -25.76
C TYR A 584 7.05 -8.09 -26.69
N HIS A 585 6.46 -9.19 -26.18
CA HIS A 585 6.18 -10.36 -26.99
C HIS A 585 5.16 -10.09 -28.10
N GLU A 586 4.08 -9.37 -27.81
CA GLU A 586 3.08 -9.00 -28.83
C GLU A 586 3.66 -8.10 -29.92
N HIS A 587 4.47 -7.09 -29.54
CA HIS A 587 5.15 -6.19 -30.48
C HIS A 587 6.08 -6.95 -31.44
N HIS A 588 6.73 -8.02 -30.96
CA HIS A 588 7.61 -8.86 -31.78
C HIS A 588 6.87 -10.01 -32.50
N GLY A 589 5.53 -9.94 -32.57
CA GLY A 589 4.71 -10.90 -33.33
C GLY A 589 4.50 -12.25 -32.64
N ASN A 590 4.73 -12.32 -31.34
CA ASN A 590 4.61 -13.53 -30.52
C ASN A 590 3.46 -13.47 -29.49
N PRO A 591 2.20 -13.16 -29.86
CA PRO A 591 1.10 -12.98 -28.90
C PRO A 591 0.70 -14.25 -28.16
N LYS A 592 1.17 -15.43 -28.60
CA LYS A 592 0.93 -16.70 -27.95
C LYS A 592 1.84 -16.96 -26.75
N ARG A 593 2.90 -16.16 -26.55
CA ARG A 593 3.78 -16.29 -25.40
C ARG A 593 3.09 -15.75 -24.16
N ASN A 594 2.44 -16.63 -23.42
CA ASN A 594 1.64 -16.31 -22.22
C ASN A 594 1.83 -17.29 -21.06
N ILE A 595 2.84 -18.19 -21.13
CA ILE A 595 3.18 -19.07 -20.02
C ILE A 595 4.21 -18.38 -19.11
N ALA A 596 3.90 -18.30 -17.82
CA ALA A 596 4.81 -17.87 -16.77
C ALA A 596 5.25 -19.10 -15.94
N LEU A 597 6.54 -19.44 -15.96
CA LEU A 597 7.11 -20.42 -15.05
C LEU A 597 7.31 -19.76 -13.69
N ILE A 598 6.85 -20.40 -12.62
CA ILE A 598 6.92 -19.84 -11.26
C ILE A 598 7.35 -20.95 -10.29
N PRO A 599 8.47 -20.81 -9.55
CA PRO A 599 8.91 -21.79 -8.57
C PRO A 599 7.86 -22.01 -7.46
N ALA A 600 7.77 -23.24 -6.96
CA ALA A 600 6.84 -23.60 -5.87
C ALA A 600 7.07 -22.76 -4.60
N SER A 601 8.31 -22.30 -4.38
CA SER A 601 8.72 -21.41 -3.29
C SER A 601 8.26 -19.97 -3.44
N ALA A 602 7.78 -19.53 -4.62
CA ALA A 602 7.43 -18.13 -4.87
C ALA A 602 6.30 -17.62 -3.96
N HIS A 603 6.35 -16.32 -3.65
CA HIS A 603 5.31 -15.65 -2.89
C HIS A 603 3.95 -15.76 -3.61
N GLY A 604 2.85 -15.83 -2.86
CA GLY A 604 1.49 -15.98 -3.42
C GLY A 604 1.05 -14.84 -4.35
N THR A 605 1.66 -13.65 -4.26
CA THR A 605 1.39 -12.53 -5.19
C THR A 605 1.90 -12.80 -6.61
N ASN A 606 3.00 -13.55 -6.78
CA ASN A 606 3.57 -13.80 -8.12
C ASN A 606 2.58 -14.54 -9.03
N PRO A 607 2.01 -15.70 -8.65
CA PRO A 607 1.01 -16.36 -9.49
C PRO A 607 -0.28 -15.53 -9.65
N ALA A 608 -0.70 -14.79 -8.62
CA ALA A 608 -1.87 -13.91 -8.73
C ALA A 608 -1.64 -12.77 -9.75
N SER A 609 -0.47 -12.13 -9.73
CA SER A 609 -0.10 -11.07 -10.67
C SER A 609 0.03 -11.59 -12.10
N ALA A 610 0.57 -12.81 -12.29
CA ALA A 610 0.64 -13.46 -13.59
C ALA A 610 -0.76 -13.68 -14.19
N VAL A 611 -1.72 -14.16 -13.42
CA VAL A 611 -3.11 -14.33 -13.86
C VAL A 611 -3.75 -12.98 -14.22
N VAL A 612 -3.57 -11.93 -13.40
CA VAL A 612 -4.09 -10.59 -13.71
C VAL A 612 -3.44 -10.01 -14.99
N ALA A 613 -2.18 -10.34 -15.27
CA ALA A 613 -1.51 -9.99 -16.52
C ALA A 613 -1.90 -10.89 -17.73
N GLY A 614 -2.88 -11.79 -17.57
CA GLY A 614 -3.36 -12.69 -18.62
C GLY A 614 -2.40 -13.83 -18.97
N MET A 615 -1.52 -14.20 -18.03
CA MET A 615 -0.58 -15.30 -18.20
C MET A 615 -1.10 -16.58 -17.52
N HIS A 616 -0.72 -17.74 -18.09
CA HIS A 616 -0.96 -19.03 -17.48
C HIS A 616 0.23 -19.45 -16.62
N VAL A 617 -0.04 -19.81 -15.37
CA VAL A 617 0.98 -20.19 -14.40
C VAL A 617 1.32 -21.68 -14.56
N VAL A 618 2.61 -21.97 -14.73
CA VAL A 618 3.18 -23.32 -14.67
C VAL A 618 4.17 -23.35 -13.50
N VAL A 619 3.84 -24.14 -12.48
CA VAL A 619 4.68 -24.23 -11.27
C VAL A 619 5.89 -25.11 -11.53
N THR A 620 7.11 -24.66 -11.16
CA THR A 620 8.35 -25.43 -11.23
C THR A 620 8.74 -25.95 -9.85
N ALA A 621 9.38 -27.11 -9.83
CA ALA A 621 9.73 -27.83 -8.60
C ALA A 621 10.98 -27.26 -7.91
N CYS A 622 11.01 -27.36 -6.58
CA CYS A 622 12.18 -27.13 -5.75
C CYS A 622 12.62 -28.46 -5.09
N ASP A 623 13.91 -28.59 -4.82
CA ASP A 623 14.48 -29.72 -4.09
C ASP A 623 14.26 -29.61 -2.56
N ASP A 624 14.69 -30.65 -1.82
CA ASP A 624 14.57 -30.68 -0.36
C ASP A 624 15.45 -29.64 0.36
N ASN A 625 16.42 -29.04 -0.33
CA ASN A 625 17.27 -27.96 0.15
C ASN A 625 16.72 -26.58 -0.19
N GLY A 626 15.57 -26.54 -0.86
CA GLY A 626 14.89 -25.30 -1.23
C GLY A 626 15.40 -24.63 -2.50
N ASN A 627 16.25 -25.30 -3.30
CA ASN A 627 16.74 -24.79 -4.57
C ASN A 627 15.80 -25.17 -5.73
N ILE A 628 15.74 -24.35 -6.77
CA ILE A 628 15.00 -24.65 -7.99
C ILE A 628 15.68 -25.84 -8.72
N ILE A 629 14.91 -26.82 -9.14
CA ILE A 629 15.41 -27.97 -9.90
C ILE A 629 15.64 -27.53 -11.36
N VAL A 630 16.92 -27.39 -11.77
CA VAL A 630 17.32 -26.92 -13.11
C VAL A 630 16.72 -27.80 -14.22
N GLN A 631 16.72 -29.14 -14.02
CA GLN A 631 16.17 -30.07 -15.00
C GLN A 631 14.66 -29.84 -15.22
N ASP A 632 13.89 -29.55 -14.17
CA ASP A 632 12.44 -29.24 -14.29
C ASP A 632 12.19 -27.93 -15.06
N ILE A 633 13.05 -26.93 -14.86
CA ILE A 633 13.03 -25.70 -15.67
C ILE A 633 13.28 -26.01 -17.14
N LEU A 634 14.33 -26.82 -17.45
CA LEU A 634 14.69 -27.19 -18.82
C LEU A 634 13.57 -27.98 -19.51
N ASP A 635 12.98 -28.94 -18.82
CA ASP A 635 11.91 -29.79 -19.36
C ASP A 635 10.68 -28.96 -19.70
N LYS A 636 10.27 -28.07 -18.79
CA LYS A 636 9.13 -27.14 -19.00
C LYS A 636 9.41 -26.06 -20.05
N ALA A 637 10.64 -25.53 -20.10
CA ALA A 637 11.01 -24.57 -21.13
C ALA A 637 10.96 -25.21 -22.53
N ASN A 638 11.36 -26.49 -22.67
CA ASN A 638 11.21 -27.25 -23.90
C ASN A 638 9.73 -27.53 -24.24
N GLU A 639 8.92 -27.97 -23.27
CA GLU A 639 7.50 -28.26 -23.44
C GLU A 639 6.74 -27.03 -23.94
N TYR A 640 7.00 -25.85 -23.33
CA TYR A 640 6.30 -24.61 -23.64
C TYR A 640 7.09 -23.64 -24.55
N LYS A 641 8.12 -24.06 -25.25
CA LYS A 641 9.09 -23.22 -25.99
C LYS A 641 8.42 -22.11 -26.85
N ASP A 642 7.28 -22.41 -27.50
CA ASP A 642 6.56 -21.48 -28.37
C ASP A 642 5.58 -20.56 -27.61
N GLN A 643 5.31 -20.85 -26.33
CA GLN A 643 4.37 -20.16 -25.47
C GLN A 643 5.03 -19.52 -24.24
N LEU A 644 6.31 -19.83 -23.97
CA LEU A 644 7.03 -19.34 -22.81
C LEU A 644 7.19 -17.82 -22.88
N ALA A 645 6.52 -17.10 -21.98
CA ALA A 645 6.64 -15.66 -21.85
C ALA A 645 7.78 -15.30 -20.89
N CYS A 646 7.76 -15.85 -19.69
CA CYS A 646 8.75 -15.53 -18.68
C CYS A 646 8.92 -16.61 -17.61
N LEU A 647 10.03 -16.49 -16.87
CA LEU A 647 10.21 -17.03 -15.52
C LEU A 647 9.99 -15.90 -14.52
N MET A 648 9.19 -16.10 -13.47
CA MET A 648 9.16 -15.22 -12.30
C MET A 648 9.94 -15.86 -11.16
N VAL A 649 10.99 -15.22 -10.69
CA VAL A 649 11.85 -15.73 -9.62
C VAL A 649 12.09 -14.69 -8.54
N THR A 650 12.02 -15.09 -7.26
CA THR A 650 12.50 -14.29 -6.12
C THR A 650 13.96 -14.66 -5.84
N TYR A 651 14.84 -13.66 -5.68
CA TYR A 651 16.25 -13.92 -5.40
C TYR A 651 16.84 -12.90 -4.42
N PRO A 652 17.65 -13.33 -3.39
CA PRO A 652 17.78 -14.74 -2.95
C PRO A 652 16.41 -15.38 -2.76
N SER A 653 16.36 -16.73 -2.77
CA SER A 653 15.07 -17.43 -2.68
C SER A 653 14.34 -17.12 -1.37
N THR A 654 13.02 -17.29 -1.35
CA THR A 654 12.20 -17.18 -0.12
C THR A 654 12.60 -18.20 0.96
N HIS A 655 13.50 -19.13 0.67
CA HIS A 655 14.11 -20.00 1.65
C HIS A 655 15.30 -19.38 2.40
N GLY A 656 15.65 -18.11 2.10
CA GLY A 656 16.78 -17.38 2.70
C GLY A 656 18.14 -17.83 2.17
N VAL A 657 18.23 -18.31 0.93
CA VAL A 657 19.44 -18.91 0.34
C VAL A 657 19.76 -18.30 -1.02
N PHE A 658 21.05 -18.06 -1.28
CA PHE A 658 21.55 -17.72 -2.61
C PHE A 658 21.77 -18.99 -3.43
N GLU A 659 20.90 -19.25 -4.40
CA GLU A 659 21.03 -20.40 -5.29
C GLU A 659 22.18 -20.18 -6.29
N THR A 660 23.09 -21.14 -6.39
CA THR A 660 24.30 -21.03 -7.24
C THR A 660 24.01 -21.22 -8.74
N THR A 661 22.89 -21.86 -9.08
CA THR A 661 22.47 -22.19 -10.45
C THR A 661 21.63 -21.11 -11.13
N ILE A 662 21.38 -19.98 -10.48
CA ILE A 662 20.45 -18.96 -10.97
C ILE A 662 20.80 -18.43 -12.38
N GLN A 663 22.10 -18.24 -12.69
CA GLN A 663 22.52 -17.76 -14.02
C GLN A 663 22.25 -18.80 -15.12
N GLU A 664 22.45 -20.09 -14.83
CA GLU A 664 22.10 -21.19 -15.73
C GLU A 664 20.58 -21.22 -16.00
N ILE A 665 19.78 -21.07 -14.95
CA ILE A 665 18.32 -20.99 -15.05
C ILE A 665 17.91 -19.82 -15.95
N CYS A 666 18.45 -18.62 -15.75
CA CYS A 666 18.18 -17.47 -16.59
C CYS A 666 18.56 -17.72 -18.05
N GLN A 667 19.70 -18.34 -18.30
CA GLN A 667 20.16 -18.68 -19.65
C GLN A 667 19.20 -19.66 -20.35
N ILE A 668 18.75 -20.71 -19.67
CA ILE A 668 17.75 -21.66 -20.21
C ILE A 668 16.49 -20.93 -20.68
N ILE A 669 15.97 -20.00 -19.88
CA ILE A 669 14.78 -19.24 -20.23
C ILE A 669 14.99 -18.38 -21.49
N HIS A 670 16.13 -17.68 -21.58
CA HIS A 670 16.47 -16.85 -22.73
C HIS A 670 16.67 -17.67 -24.01
N GLU A 671 17.30 -18.82 -23.95
CA GLU A 671 17.50 -19.75 -25.09
C GLU A 671 16.16 -20.25 -25.64
N HIS A 672 15.10 -20.32 -24.81
CA HIS A 672 13.75 -20.69 -25.24
C HIS A 672 12.87 -19.47 -25.58
N GLY A 673 13.48 -18.27 -25.66
CA GLY A 673 12.81 -17.03 -26.07
C GLY A 673 11.90 -16.40 -25.02
N GLY A 674 11.95 -16.86 -23.77
CA GLY A 674 11.32 -16.23 -22.61
C GLY A 674 12.18 -15.10 -22.05
N LEU A 675 11.60 -14.33 -21.13
CA LEU A 675 12.28 -13.29 -20.37
C LEU A 675 12.30 -13.63 -18.87
N VAL A 676 13.21 -13.02 -18.12
CA VAL A 676 13.34 -13.27 -16.69
C VAL A 676 12.83 -12.06 -15.91
N TYR A 677 11.76 -12.30 -15.16
CA TYR A 677 11.22 -11.35 -14.18
C TYR A 677 11.77 -11.71 -12.79
N MET A 678 12.46 -10.77 -12.15
CA MET A 678 12.95 -10.94 -10.77
C MET A 678 12.06 -10.17 -9.79
N ASP A 679 11.54 -10.87 -8.79
CA ASP A 679 10.91 -10.27 -7.63
C ASP A 679 12.01 -9.67 -6.72
N GLY A 680 11.99 -8.35 -6.58
CA GLY A 680 12.97 -7.58 -5.81
C GLY A 680 12.61 -7.41 -4.34
N ALA A 681 11.70 -8.22 -3.79
CA ALA A 681 11.36 -8.17 -2.36
C ALA A 681 12.59 -8.38 -1.47
N ASN A 682 13.56 -9.21 -1.92
CA ASN A 682 14.76 -9.58 -1.18
C ASN A 682 16.00 -8.73 -1.53
N MET A 683 15.83 -7.51 -2.06
CA MET A 683 16.95 -6.61 -2.38
C MET A 683 17.83 -6.26 -1.18
N ASN A 684 17.34 -6.43 0.05
CA ASN A 684 18.13 -6.19 1.28
C ASN A 684 19.36 -7.12 1.41
N ALA A 685 19.41 -8.21 0.64
CA ALA A 685 20.56 -9.10 0.53
C ALA A 685 21.44 -8.81 -0.70
N GLN A 686 21.03 -7.91 -1.61
CA GLN A 686 21.68 -7.77 -2.92
C GLN A 686 22.45 -6.45 -3.09
N VAL A 687 21.93 -5.33 -2.54
CA VAL A 687 22.42 -3.98 -2.84
C VAL A 687 23.93 -3.88 -2.61
N GLY A 688 24.65 -3.53 -3.67
CA GLY A 688 26.12 -3.39 -3.65
C GLY A 688 26.92 -4.70 -3.69
N LEU A 689 26.30 -5.86 -3.46
CA LEU A 689 26.95 -7.18 -3.50
C LEU A 689 26.71 -7.90 -4.82
N THR A 690 25.52 -7.78 -5.35
CA THR A 690 25.09 -8.31 -6.66
C THR A 690 24.07 -7.35 -7.28
N SER A 691 23.44 -7.70 -8.40
CA SER A 691 22.33 -6.96 -8.99
C SER A 691 21.46 -7.87 -9.87
N PRO A 692 20.18 -7.57 -10.05
CA PRO A 692 19.30 -8.31 -10.96
C PRO A 692 19.86 -8.49 -12.37
N ALA A 693 20.46 -7.43 -12.95
CA ALA A 693 21.08 -7.50 -14.27
C ALA A 693 22.29 -8.45 -14.30
N THR A 694 23.14 -8.46 -13.24
CA THR A 694 24.29 -9.39 -13.12
C THR A 694 23.83 -10.85 -13.03
N ILE A 695 22.70 -11.08 -12.39
CA ILE A 695 22.09 -12.41 -12.22
C ILE A 695 21.51 -12.92 -13.55
N GLY A 696 21.05 -12.01 -14.42
CA GLY A 696 20.47 -12.34 -15.73
C GLY A 696 18.99 -12.01 -15.88
N ALA A 697 18.41 -11.18 -14.99
CA ALA A 697 17.04 -10.73 -15.13
C ALA A 697 16.89 -9.65 -16.24
N ASP A 698 15.69 -9.54 -16.82
CA ASP A 698 15.31 -8.50 -17.81
C ASP A 698 14.51 -7.39 -17.18
N VAL A 699 13.75 -7.68 -16.13
CA VAL A 699 12.96 -6.74 -15.34
C VAL A 699 12.97 -7.15 -13.88
N CYS A 700 12.98 -6.15 -12.99
CA CYS A 700 12.85 -6.33 -11.55
C CYS A 700 11.91 -5.27 -10.99
N HIS A 701 10.90 -5.66 -10.20
CA HIS A 701 10.25 -4.69 -9.33
C HIS A 701 11.02 -4.53 -8.02
N LEU A 702 10.96 -3.36 -7.45
CA LEU A 702 11.54 -3.06 -6.15
C LEU A 702 10.44 -2.77 -5.14
N ASN A 703 10.65 -3.15 -3.89
CA ASN A 703 9.80 -2.74 -2.79
C ASN A 703 10.52 -1.64 -2.00
N LEU A 704 10.24 -0.35 -2.32
CA LEU A 704 10.88 0.76 -1.62
C LEU A 704 10.51 0.79 -0.13
N HIS A 705 9.36 0.22 0.21
CA HIS A 705 8.87 0.02 1.59
C HIS A 705 9.53 -1.16 2.32
N LYS A 706 10.58 -1.73 1.77
CA LYS A 706 11.44 -2.76 2.39
C LYS A 706 12.87 -2.23 2.45
N THR A 707 13.68 -2.53 1.46
CA THR A 707 15.11 -2.20 1.40
C THR A 707 15.41 -0.70 1.46
N PHE A 708 14.54 0.15 0.89
CA PHE A 708 14.77 1.58 0.74
C PHE A 708 13.95 2.45 1.73
N ALA A 709 13.68 1.90 2.91
CA ALA A 709 13.24 2.59 4.12
C ALA A 709 11.88 3.31 4.09
N ILE A 710 11.04 3.19 3.06
CA ILE A 710 9.67 3.69 3.16
C ILE A 710 8.92 2.86 4.22
N PRO A 711 8.23 3.48 5.19
CA PRO A 711 7.51 2.74 6.22
C PRO A 711 6.33 1.98 5.65
N HIS A 712 5.99 0.86 6.28
CA HIS A 712 4.81 0.08 5.92
C HIS A 712 3.48 0.73 6.36
N GLY A 713 3.53 1.82 7.14
CA GLY A 713 2.39 2.65 7.49
C GLY A 713 1.19 1.88 8.08
N GLY A 714 1.43 0.97 9.01
CA GLY A 714 0.39 0.13 9.60
C GLY A 714 -0.13 -0.98 8.67
N GLY A 715 0.57 -1.25 7.59
CA GLY A 715 0.22 -2.26 6.56
C GLY A 715 0.04 -1.66 5.17
N GLY A 716 0.63 -0.49 4.91
CA GLY A 716 0.63 0.13 3.59
C GLY A 716 1.74 -0.39 2.69
N PRO A 717 1.55 -0.32 1.35
CA PRO A 717 2.50 -0.87 0.39
C PRO A 717 3.67 0.05 0.05
N GLY A 718 3.64 1.32 0.36
CA GLY A 718 4.65 2.27 -0.09
C GLY A 718 4.73 2.40 -1.61
N MET A 719 5.83 1.93 -2.25
CA MET A 719 6.09 2.03 -3.68
C MET A 719 6.69 0.73 -4.25
N GLY A 720 6.37 0.42 -5.50
CA GLY A 720 6.87 -0.76 -6.20
C GLY A 720 7.39 -0.46 -7.61
N PRO A 721 8.41 0.41 -7.79
CA PRO A 721 8.94 0.74 -9.10
C PRO A 721 9.47 -0.49 -9.82
N ILE A 722 9.44 -0.44 -11.16
CA ILE A 722 10.08 -1.45 -12.02
C ILE A 722 11.30 -0.87 -12.68
N CYS A 723 12.41 -1.63 -12.66
CA CYS A 723 13.61 -1.36 -13.41
C CYS A 723 13.76 -2.40 -14.52
N VAL A 724 14.17 -1.99 -15.72
CA VAL A 724 14.22 -2.84 -16.92
C VAL A 724 15.49 -2.60 -17.75
N ASN A 725 15.85 -3.61 -18.53
CA ASN A 725 16.90 -3.51 -19.53
C ASN A 725 16.42 -2.75 -20.79
N ASP A 726 17.34 -2.51 -21.75
CA ASP A 726 17.04 -1.75 -22.98
C ASP A 726 15.93 -2.38 -23.84
N LYS A 727 15.76 -3.72 -23.81
CA LYS A 727 14.72 -4.41 -24.58
C LYS A 727 13.32 -4.01 -24.12
N LEU A 728 13.13 -3.82 -22.82
CA LEU A 728 11.84 -3.57 -22.20
C LEU A 728 11.54 -2.08 -21.98
N LYS A 729 12.57 -1.21 -22.00
CA LYS A 729 12.44 0.24 -21.83
C LYS A 729 11.31 0.87 -22.68
N PRO A 730 11.13 0.54 -23.99
CA PRO A 730 10.06 1.16 -24.78
C PRO A 730 8.63 0.83 -24.33
N PHE A 731 8.47 -0.19 -23.49
CA PHE A 731 7.17 -0.72 -23.05
C PHE A 731 6.80 -0.31 -21.62
N LEU A 732 7.62 0.52 -20.95
CA LEU A 732 7.29 1.05 -19.64
C LEU A 732 5.98 1.85 -19.67
N PRO A 733 5.22 1.91 -18.55
CA PRO A 733 3.95 2.64 -18.51
C PRO A 733 4.09 4.12 -18.84
N ASN A 734 3.07 4.69 -19.51
CA ASN A 734 2.89 6.12 -19.71
C ASN A 734 1.69 6.63 -18.88
N HIS A 735 1.37 7.94 -18.99
CA HIS A 735 0.25 8.53 -18.26
C HIS A 735 -0.44 9.62 -19.11
N PRO A 736 -1.78 9.76 -19.04
CA PRO A 736 -2.51 10.68 -19.92
C PRO A 736 -2.24 12.17 -19.65
N TYR A 737 -1.89 12.55 -18.41
CA TYR A 737 -1.64 13.95 -18.04
C TYR A 737 -0.17 14.36 -18.07
N LEU A 738 0.74 13.42 -17.92
CA LEU A 738 2.18 13.69 -17.93
C LEU A 738 2.89 12.56 -18.67
N THR A 739 3.53 12.90 -19.79
CA THR A 739 4.32 11.93 -20.56
C THR A 739 5.56 11.53 -19.75
N VAL A 740 5.51 10.35 -19.13
CA VAL A 740 6.64 9.76 -18.39
C VAL A 740 7.44 8.79 -19.26
N ASN A 741 6.84 8.31 -20.35
CA ASN A 741 7.48 7.51 -21.38
C ASN A 741 6.93 7.95 -22.77
N ASP A 742 7.79 8.46 -23.63
CA ASP A 742 7.43 8.99 -24.94
C ASP A 742 7.36 7.92 -26.06
N SER A 743 7.61 6.66 -25.72
CA SER A 743 7.51 5.54 -26.65
C SER A 743 6.08 5.30 -27.12
N LYS A 744 5.92 5.08 -28.42
CA LYS A 744 4.63 4.71 -29.03
C LYS A 744 4.14 3.30 -28.61
N THR A 745 5.04 2.49 -28.06
CA THR A 745 4.76 1.14 -27.58
C THR A 745 4.58 1.07 -26.06
N ALA A 746 4.61 2.23 -25.38
CA ALA A 746 4.36 2.32 -23.95
C ALA A 746 2.99 1.73 -23.59
N VAL A 747 2.93 0.97 -22.51
CA VAL A 747 1.65 0.48 -21.98
C VAL A 747 0.87 1.61 -21.29
N ALA A 748 -0.43 1.46 -21.17
CA ALA A 748 -1.28 2.42 -20.47
C ALA A 748 -0.94 2.50 -18.98
N ALA A 749 -1.44 3.53 -18.31
CA ALA A 749 -1.16 3.78 -16.89
C ALA A 749 -1.53 2.59 -15.98
N VAL A 750 -0.72 2.34 -14.96
CA VAL A 750 -0.95 1.31 -13.95
C VAL A 750 -1.38 1.88 -12.59
N SER A 751 -1.30 3.20 -12.44
CA SER A 751 -1.82 3.93 -11.28
C SER A 751 -2.43 5.27 -11.71
N ALA A 752 -3.30 5.85 -10.86
CA ALA A 752 -4.01 7.09 -11.14
C ALA A 752 -3.11 8.33 -11.19
N ALA A 753 -1.95 8.31 -10.55
CA ALA A 753 -0.98 9.40 -10.58
C ALA A 753 0.26 9.03 -11.40
N PRO A 754 0.91 10.03 -12.07
CA PRO A 754 2.06 9.78 -12.95
C PRO A 754 3.25 9.07 -12.28
N TYR A 755 3.47 9.36 -11.00
CA TYR A 755 4.55 8.80 -10.18
C TYR A 755 4.03 8.05 -8.95
N GLY A 756 2.83 7.47 -9.04
CA GLY A 756 2.23 6.68 -7.98
C GLY A 756 2.13 7.45 -6.66
N SER A 757 2.75 6.93 -5.60
CA SER A 757 2.78 7.56 -4.27
C SER A 757 3.99 8.50 -4.14
N ALA A 758 4.01 9.59 -4.91
CA ALA A 758 5.18 10.43 -5.13
C ALA A 758 5.77 11.06 -3.86
N SER A 759 4.94 11.46 -2.87
CA SER A 759 5.44 12.15 -1.67
C SER A 759 6.37 11.29 -0.82
N ILE A 760 6.19 9.98 -0.81
CA ILE A 760 7.04 9.07 -0.02
C ILE A 760 8.31 8.63 -0.76
N LEU A 761 8.48 8.96 -2.05
CA LEU A 761 9.75 8.77 -2.76
C LEU A 761 10.90 9.54 -2.11
N ILE A 762 10.59 10.65 -1.44
CA ILE A 762 11.53 11.45 -0.67
C ILE A 762 12.27 10.60 0.36
N ILE A 763 11.59 9.65 1.00
CA ILE A 763 12.17 8.77 2.03
C ILE A 763 13.26 7.90 1.43
N SER A 764 13.00 7.23 0.31
CA SER A 764 14.01 6.41 -0.37
C SER A 764 15.14 7.26 -0.95
N TYR A 765 14.85 8.45 -1.46
CA TYR A 765 15.85 9.38 -1.90
C TYR A 765 16.76 9.81 -0.74
N ALA A 766 16.18 10.13 0.42
CA ALA A 766 16.91 10.46 1.65
C ALA A 766 17.83 9.32 2.10
N TYR A 767 17.29 8.10 2.20
CA TYR A 767 18.03 6.90 2.56
C TYR A 767 19.27 6.71 1.66
N ILE A 768 19.08 6.77 0.34
CA ILE A 768 20.15 6.56 -0.63
C ILE A 768 21.19 7.69 -0.54
N ARG A 769 20.75 8.95 -0.42
CA ARG A 769 21.64 10.10 -0.38
C ARG A 769 22.47 10.18 0.90
N MET A 770 21.85 9.82 2.04
CA MET A 770 22.54 9.87 3.33
C MET A 770 23.49 8.68 3.55
N LEU A 771 23.21 7.50 2.97
CA LEU A 771 24.11 6.35 3.03
C LEU A 771 25.17 6.35 1.91
N GLY A 772 24.84 6.83 0.73
CA GLY A 772 25.70 6.69 -0.45
C GLY A 772 25.93 5.24 -0.86
N ALA A 773 26.73 5.02 -1.89
CA ALA A 773 27.01 3.66 -2.40
C ALA A 773 27.66 2.74 -1.36
N GLU A 774 28.60 3.27 -0.58
CA GLU A 774 29.36 2.50 0.42
C GLU A 774 28.50 2.16 1.64
N GLY A 775 27.72 3.11 2.16
CA GLY A 775 26.83 2.89 3.30
C GLY A 775 25.72 1.90 2.97
N MET A 776 25.11 1.97 1.78
CA MET A 776 24.12 0.96 1.35
C MET A 776 24.72 -0.44 1.23
N THR A 777 25.92 -0.57 0.65
CA THR A 777 26.61 -1.87 0.59
C THR A 777 26.89 -2.40 1.99
N LYS A 778 27.28 -1.53 2.93
CA LYS A 778 27.53 -1.89 4.32
C LYS A 778 26.23 -2.32 5.01
N SER A 779 25.12 -1.61 4.77
CA SER A 779 23.79 -2.01 5.26
C SER A 779 23.43 -3.44 4.85
N THR A 780 23.60 -3.78 3.57
CA THR A 780 23.37 -5.15 3.07
C THR A 780 24.26 -6.19 3.76
N LYS A 781 25.55 -5.88 3.93
CA LYS A 781 26.47 -6.79 4.65
C LYS A 781 26.03 -7.01 6.11
N HIS A 782 25.53 -5.97 6.79
CA HIS A 782 25.05 -6.07 8.16
C HIS A 782 23.70 -6.78 8.27
N ALA A 783 22.81 -6.67 7.29
CA ALA A 783 21.59 -7.48 7.23
C ALA A 783 21.93 -8.98 7.18
N ILE A 784 22.92 -9.37 6.35
CA ILE A 784 23.40 -10.75 6.28
C ILE A 784 24.11 -11.15 7.59
N LEU A 785 24.88 -10.24 8.20
CA LEU A 785 25.52 -10.48 9.49
C LEU A 785 24.49 -10.80 10.58
N ASN A 786 23.47 -9.96 10.71
CA ASN A 786 22.44 -10.09 11.75
C ASN A 786 21.66 -11.39 11.62
N ALA A 787 21.29 -11.79 10.39
CA ALA A 787 20.62 -13.06 10.14
C ALA A 787 21.50 -14.27 10.51
N ASN A 788 22.78 -14.27 10.11
CA ASN A 788 23.73 -15.34 10.46
C ASN A 788 24.06 -15.38 11.97
N TYR A 789 24.05 -14.24 12.64
CA TYR A 789 24.21 -14.16 14.09
C TYR A 789 23.06 -14.85 14.82
N ILE A 790 21.81 -14.52 14.47
CA ILE A 790 20.63 -15.19 15.02
C ILE A 790 20.66 -16.69 14.72
N ALA A 791 21.01 -17.07 13.48
CA ALA A 791 21.14 -18.49 13.10
C ALA A 791 22.14 -19.21 14.00
N ALA A 792 23.32 -18.62 14.25
CA ALA A 792 24.34 -19.21 15.11
C ALA A 792 23.91 -19.31 16.59
N LYS A 793 23.22 -18.30 17.12
CA LYS A 793 22.71 -18.28 18.49
C LYS A 793 21.60 -19.33 18.72
N LEU A 794 20.72 -19.52 17.75
CA LEU A 794 19.56 -20.40 17.86
C LEU A 794 19.83 -21.85 17.49
N SER A 795 20.83 -22.13 16.60
CA SER A 795 21.13 -23.46 16.08
C SER A 795 21.41 -24.56 17.12
N PRO A 796 21.89 -24.29 18.36
CA PRO A 796 22.02 -25.32 19.37
C PRO A 796 20.68 -25.91 19.85
N LYS A 797 19.58 -25.21 19.68
CA LYS A 797 18.24 -25.61 20.17
C LYS A 797 17.22 -25.74 19.02
N TYR A 798 17.32 -24.91 18.00
CA TYR A 798 16.39 -24.89 16.88
C TYR A 798 17.11 -25.23 15.58
N LYS A 799 16.47 -26.05 14.74
CA LYS A 799 17.00 -26.36 13.43
C LYS A 799 16.75 -25.18 12.48
N VAL A 800 17.82 -24.59 11.94
CA VAL A 800 17.74 -23.73 10.74
C VAL A 800 17.46 -24.64 9.55
N LEU A 801 16.34 -24.44 8.86
CA LEU A 801 15.82 -25.41 7.89
C LEU A 801 16.63 -25.41 6.60
N TYR A 802 16.99 -24.23 6.10
CA TYR A 802 17.73 -24.08 4.86
C TYR A 802 18.99 -23.23 5.06
N THR A 803 20.09 -23.67 4.44
CA THR A 803 21.36 -22.93 4.40
C THR A 803 22.02 -23.13 3.03
N GLY A 804 22.86 -22.18 2.64
CA GLY A 804 23.73 -22.36 1.48
C GLY A 804 24.83 -23.40 1.72
N GLU A 805 25.66 -23.69 0.70
CA GLU A 805 26.71 -24.70 0.70
C GLU A 805 27.69 -24.58 1.88
N ASN A 806 27.94 -23.37 2.38
CA ASN A 806 28.83 -23.10 3.52
C ASN A 806 28.11 -23.05 4.87
N GLY A 807 26.84 -23.47 4.94
CA GLY A 807 26.04 -23.43 6.16
C GLY A 807 25.62 -21.99 6.54
N ARG A 808 25.59 -21.06 5.58
CA ARG A 808 25.20 -19.65 5.79
C ARG A 808 23.81 -19.37 5.25
N VAL A 809 23.15 -18.40 5.86
CA VAL A 809 21.86 -17.86 5.39
C VAL A 809 22.07 -16.46 4.75
N ALA A 810 21.14 -16.02 3.93
CA ALA A 810 21.15 -14.66 3.37
C ALA A 810 20.79 -13.63 4.46
N HIS A 811 19.87 -12.72 4.20
CA HIS A 811 19.40 -11.70 5.16
C HIS A 811 18.23 -12.18 6.06
N GLU A 812 17.77 -13.41 5.86
CA GLU A 812 16.65 -14.03 6.58
C GLU A 812 16.93 -15.54 6.76
N LEU A 813 16.21 -16.16 7.69
CA LEU A 813 16.35 -17.59 7.99
C LEU A 813 15.01 -18.20 8.39
N ILE A 814 14.90 -19.53 8.18
CA ILE A 814 13.71 -20.30 8.54
C ILE A 814 14.05 -21.27 9.66
N ILE A 815 13.30 -21.17 10.77
CA ILE A 815 13.38 -22.08 11.91
C ILE A 815 12.28 -23.13 11.82
N ASP A 816 12.67 -24.41 11.93
CA ASP A 816 11.76 -25.55 11.87
C ASP A 816 11.12 -25.83 13.24
N LEU A 817 9.82 -25.65 13.35
CA LEU A 817 9.05 -25.93 14.57
C LEU A 817 8.23 -27.24 14.46
N ARG A 818 8.27 -27.93 13.32
CA ARG A 818 7.53 -29.19 13.10
C ARG A 818 7.86 -30.30 14.09
N PRO A 819 9.11 -30.48 14.56
CA PRO A 819 9.43 -31.50 15.54
C PRO A 819 8.66 -31.37 16.85
N TYR A 820 8.30 -30.15 17.26
CA TYR A 820 7.60 -29.91 18.53
C TYR A 820 6.11 -30.28 18.50
N LYS A 821 5.57 -30.53 17.29
CA LYS A 821 4.20 -31.00 17.12
C LYS A 821 3.93 -32.36 17.83
N THR A 822 4.96 -33.16 18.01
CA THR A 822 4.86 -34.42 18.78
C THR A 822 4.55 -34.20 20.25
N ALA A 823 4.95 -33.05 20.82
CA ALA A 823 4.59 -32.60 22.15
C ALA A 823 3.29 -31.78 22.18
N GLY A 824 2.61 -31.63 21.03
CA GLY A 824 1.38 -30.86 20.90
C GLY A 824 1.58 -29.35 20.68
N VAL A 825 2.82 -28.86 20.62
CA VAL A 825 3.13 -27.44 20.42
C VAL A 825 3.23 -27.13 18.93
N ILE A 826 2.53 -26.10 18.48
CA ILE A 826 2.52 -25.64 17.09
C ILE A 826 3.17 -24.25 16.95
N ALA A 827 3.50 -23.88 15.72
CA ALA A 827 4.14 -22.59 15.43
C ALA A 827 3.32 -21.37 15.94
N GLU A 828 1.99 -21.46 15.93
CA GLU A 828 1.13 -20.41 16.46
C GLU A 828 1.31 -20.21 17.97
N ASP A 829 1.51 -21.28 18.75
CA ASP A 829 1.74 -21.18 20.21
C ASP A 829 3.03 -20.41 20.51
N VAL A 830 4.10 -20.70 19.77
CA VAL A 830 5.38 -19.97 19.84
C VAL A 830 5.18 -18.48 19.48
N ALA A 831 4.42 -18.19 18.44
CA ALA A 831 4.13 -16.84 18.00
C ALA A 831 3.33 -16.05 19.05
N LYS A 832 2.28 -16.65 19.61
CA LYS A 832 1.47 -16.01 20.66
C LYS A 832 2.32 -15.80 21.94
N ARG A 833 3.19 -16.73 22.26
CA ARG A 833 4.06 -16.61 23.42
C ARG A 833 5.11 -15.49 23.26
N LEU A 834 5.64 -15.25 22.06
CA LEU A 834 6.54 -14.12 21.77
C LEU A 834 5.93 -12.76 22.10
N MET A 835 4.61 -12.61 21.99
CA MET A 835 3.91 -11.38 22.40
C MET A 835 4.06 -11.09 23.89
N ASP A 836 4.09 -12.12 24.74
CA ASP A 836 4.35 -11.97 26.17
C ASP A 836 5.79 -11.52 26.47
N TYR A 837 6.72 -11.83 25.58
CA TYR A 837 8.11 -11.36 25.61
C TYR A 837 8.30 -9.96 25.01
N GLY A 838 7.21 -9.35 24.51
CA GLY A 838 7.22 -7.99 23.92
C GLY A 838 7.69 -7.94 22.48
N PHE A 839 7.51 -9.03 21.72
CA PHE A 839 7.84 -9.11 20.31
C PHE A 839 6.63 -9.37 19.42
N HIS A 840 6.62 -8.73 18.26
CA HIS A 840 5.83 -9.21 17.13
C HIS A 840 6.46 -10.51 16.63
N ALA A 841 5.68 -11.57 16.50
CA ALA A 841 6.23 -12.82 16.01
C ALA A 841 6.69 -12.72 14.55
N PRO A 842 7.71 -13.51 14.15
CA PRO A 842 8.10 -13.66 12.76
C PRO A 842 6.97 -14.20 11.88
N THR A 843 7.18 -14.23 10.57
CA THR A 843 6.20 -14.78 9.61
C THR A 843 5.99 -16.28 9.87
N LEU A 844 4.72 -16.67 9.99
CA LEU A 844 4.32 -18.03 10.32
C LEU A 844 4.05 -18.87 9.07
N SER A 845 4.52 -20.12 9.08
CA SER A 845 4.14 -21.15 8.09
C SER A 845 4.32 -20.73 6.63
N PHE A 846 5.33 -19.93 6.36
CA PHE A 846 5.70 -19.46 5.03
C PHE A 846 7.24 -19.51 4.85
N PRO A 847 7.75 -19.94 3.71
CA PRO A 847 7.08 -20.70 2.64
C PRO A 847 6.74 -22.15 3.02
N VAL A 848 7.19 -22.60 4.17
CA VAL A 848 7.00 -23.97 4.67
C VAL A 848 6.05 -23.99 5.86
N ALA A 849 5.02 -24.83 5.81
CA ALA A 849 4.08 -24.98 6.91
C ALA A 849 4.76 -25.47 8.21
N GLY A 850 4.40 -24.91 9.35
CA GLY A 850 4.93 -25.27 10.68
C GLY A 850 6.33 -24.73 10.97
N THR A 851 6.71 -23.63 10.31
CA THR A 851 7.98 -22.93 10.53
C THR A 851 7.75 -21.47 10.93
N ILE A 852 8.80 -20.79 11.35
CA ILE A 852 8.86 -19.34 11.46
C ILE A 852 10.00 -18.80 10.60
N MET A 853 9.76 -17.68 9.91
CA MET A 853 10.75 -17.01 9.07
C MET A 853 11.15 -15.69 9.72
N ILE A 854 12.43 -15.54 9.99
CA ILE A 854 13.03 -14.42 10.72
C ILE A 854 13.87 -13.58 9.77
N GLU A 855 13.59 -12.28 9.68
CA GLU A 855 14.40 -11.30 8.99
C GLU A 855 14.76 -10.15 9.95
N PRO A 856 15.95 -10.16 10.56
CA PRO A 856 16.49 -9.00 11.26
C PRO A 856 17.08 -8.03 10.23
N THR A 857 16.77 -6.74 10.37
CA THR A 857 17.35 -5.74 9.47
C THR A 857 18.71 -5.25 9.98
N GLU A 858 19.45 -4.55 9.14
CA GLU A 858 20.73 -3.91 9.51
C GLU A 858 20.57 -2.82 10.57
N SER A 859 19.37 -2.28 10.76
CA SER A 859 19.10 -1.23 11.74
C SER A 859 19.02 -1.73 13.19
N GLU A 860 18.95 -3.04 13.40
CA GLU A 860 18.88 -3.62 14.74
C GLU A 860 20.26 -3.73 15.40
N ASN A 861 20.33 -3.35 16.68
CA ASN A 861 21.56 -3.46 17.46
C ASN A 861 21.70 -4.84 18.13
N LEU A 862 22.92 -5.14 18.60
CA LEU A 862 23.24 -6.43 19.21
C LEU A 862 22.36 -6.75 20.41
N ASP A 863 22.06 -5.78 21.26
CA ASP A 863 21.25 -6.00 22.47
C ASP A 863 19.82 -6.44 22.11
N GLU A 864 19.24 -5.89 21.04
CA GLU A 864 17.91 -6.25 20.57
C GLU A 864 17.91 -7.65 19.93
N LEU A 865 18.95 -7.99 19.16
CA LEU A 865 19.12 -9.33 18.59
C LEU A 865 19.28 -10.37 19.71
N ASP A 866 20.05 -10.06 20.75
CA ASP A 866 20.24 -10.94 21.90
C ASP A 866 18.92 -11.11 22.69
N ARG A 867 18.19 -10.00 22.94
CA ARG A 867 16.90 -10.04 23.60
C ARG A 867 15.89 -10.94 22.87
N PHE A 868 15.89 -10.90 21.54
CA PHE A 868 15.04 -11.77 20.72
C PHE A 868 15.46 -13.24 20.76
N CYS A 869 16.77 -13.51 20.67
CA CYS A 869 17.30 -14.86 20.81
C CYS A 869 17.01 -15.46 22.19
N ASP A 870 17.20 -14.67 23.26
CA ASP A 870 16.92 -15.11 24.64
C ASP A 870 15.42 -15.43 24.83
N ALA A 871 14.53 -14.66 24.22
CA ALA A 871 13.09 -14.95 24.22
C ALA A 871 12.80 -16.31 23.57
N LEU A 872 13.34 -16.59 22.39
CA LEU A 872 13.15 -17.87 21.70
C LEU A 872 13.78 -19.04 22.48
N LEU A 873 14.96 -18.86 23.04
CA LEU A 873 15.62 -19.90 23.87
C LEU A 873 14.81 -20.20 25.12
N SER A 874 14.25 -19.18 25.78
CA SER A 874 13.35 -19.36 26.93
C SER A 874 12.04 -20.07 26.53
N ILE A 875 11.48 -19.75 25.38
CA ILE A 875 10.31 -20.46 24.81
C ILE A 875 10.64 -21.93 24.52
N HIS A 876 11.88 -22.24 24.07
CA HIS A 876 12.29 -23.62 23.90
C HIS A 876 12.30 -24.41 25.21
N GLU A 877 12.75 -23.81 26.33
CA GLU A 877 12.66 -24.44 27.66
C GLU A 877 11.21 -24.71 28.06
N GLU A 878 10.29 -23.77 27.76
CA GLU A 878 8.84 -23.97 27.98
C GLU A 878 8.26 -25.10 27.10
N ILE A 879 8.78 -25.30 25.86
CA ILE A 879 8.43 -26.46 25.01
C ILE A 879 8.95 -27.76 25.62
N ASP A 880 10.17 -27.77 26.16
CA ASP A 880 10.76 -28.96 26.82
C ASP A 880 9.96 -29.34 28.09
N GLU A 881 9.42 -28.38 28.85
CA GLU A 881 8.54 -28.66 29.98
C GLU A 881 7.26 -29.43 29.57
N VAL A 882 6.61 -28.98 28.47
CA VAL A 882 5.45 -29.68 27.91
C VAL A 882 5.84 -31.07 27.40
N ALA A 883 6.98 -31.20 26.70
CA ALA A 883 7.46 -32.47 26.18
C ALA A 883 7.80 -33.49 27.32
N ARG A 884 8.23 -32.99 28.49
CA ARG A 884 8.46 -33.83 29.70
C ARG A 884 7.16 -34.17 30.44
N GLY A 885 6.02 -33.63 30.01
CA GLY A 885 4.72 -33.88 30.64
C GLY A 885 4.51 -33.17 32.00
N GLU A 886 5.21 -32.05 32.24
CA GLU A 886 5.03 -31.27 33.49
C GLU A 886 3.60 -30.73 33.60
N TYR A 887 2.98 -30.46 32.47
CA TYR A 887 1.53 -30.17 32.33
C TYR A 887 1.04 -30.49 30.94
N PRO A 888 -0.28 -30.72 30.72
CA PRO A 888 -0.88 -30.88 29.41
C PRO A 888 -0.66 -29.64 28.54
N VAL A 889 -0.55 -29.81 27.23
CA VAL A 889 -0.32 -28.70 26.28
C VAL A 889 -1.39 -27.60 26.39
N GLU A 890 -2.66 -27.97 26.50
CA GLU A 890 -3.80 -27.08 26.65
C GLU A 890 -3.77 -26.23 27.93
N ASN A 891 -3.03 -26.67 28.94
CA ASN A 891 -2.81 -25.94 30.18
C ASN A 891 -1.41 -25.33 30.28
N SER A 892 -0.62 -25.36 29.18
CA SER A 892 0.73 -24.79 29.16
C SER A 892 0.71 -23.27 29.03
N VAL A 893 1.81 -22.63 29.40
CA VAL A 893 2.00 -21.19 29.24
C VAL A 893 2.04 -20.80 27.76
N LEU A 894 2.41 -21.73 26.86
CA LEU A 894 2.46 -21.55 25.41
C LEU A 894 1.05 -21.47 24.81
N HIS A 895 0.20 -22.44 25.16
CA HIS A 895 -1.16 -22.52 24.59
C HIS A 895 -2.08 -21.42 25.11
N ASN A 896 -1.89 -20.99 26.38
CA ASN A 896 -2.67 -19.90 26.97
C ASN A 896 -2.13 -18.49 26.67
N ALA A 897 -1.05 -18.37 25.89
CA ALA A 897 -0.53 -17.07 25.44
C ALA A 897 -1.40 -16.47 24.30
N PRO A 898 -1.47 -15.13 24.18
CA PRO A 898 -0.81 -14.13 25.02
C PRO A 898 -1.59 -13.84 26.30
N HIS A 899 -0.87 -13.43 27.36
CA HIS A 899 -1.48 -13.11 28.65
C HIS A 899 -1.75 -11.61 28.79
N THR A 900 -3.02 -11.24 28.84
CA THR A 900 -3.42 -9.83 29.05
C THR A 900 -3.21 -9.40 30.49
N ALA A 901 -3.15 -8.08 30.73
CA ALA A 901 -3.10 -7.53 32.07
C ALA A 901 -4.30 -7.97 32.92
N ASN A 902 -5.51 -8.04 32.36
CA ASN A 902 -6.73 -8.48 33.02
C ASN A 902 -6.61 -9.91 33.54
N VAL A 903 -6.10 -10.83 32.70
CA VAL A 903 -5.90 -12.24 33.10
C VAL A 903 -4.87 -12.35 34.22
N ILE A 904 -3.76 -11.59 34.16
CA ILE A 904 -2.71 -11.63 35.20
C ILE A 904 -3.16 -11.06 36.54
N THR A 905 -3.99 -10.01 36.50
CA THR A 905 -4.45 -9.30 37.71
C THR A 905 -5.76 -9.84 38.29
N ALA A 906 -6.39 -10.82 37.64
CA ALA A 906 -7.61 -11.46 38.17
C ALA A 906 -7.40 -12.05 39.57
N ASP A 907 -8.41 -11.99 40.41
CA ASP A 907 -8.32 -12.49 41.81
C ASP A 907 -8.02 -13.99 41.83
N GLU A 908 -8.65 -14.77 40.95
CA GLU A 908 -8.42 -16.21 40.84
C GLU A 908 -7.34 -16.51 39.79
N TRP A 909 -6.49 -17.49 40.07
CA TRP A 909 -5.49 -18.01 39.16
C TRP A 909 -5.55 -19.55 39.13
N THR A 910 -6.10 -20.08 38.08
CA THR A 910 -6.35 -21.52 37.93
C THR A 910 -5.29 -22.22 37.06
N LYS A 911 -4.34 -21.48 36.52
CA LYS A 911 -3.29 -22.02 35.65
C LYS A 911 -2.23 -22.77 36.49
N PRO A 912 -1.63 -23.87 35.96
CA PRO A 912 -0.63 -24.67 36.70
C PRO A 912 0.75 -24.00 36.83
N TYR A 913 0.99 -22.90 36.13
CA TYR A 913 2.21 -22.11 36.21
C TYR A 913 1.98 -20.77 36.96
N SER A 914 3.04 -20.11 37.39
CA SER A 914 2.92 -18.87 38.16
C SER A 914 2.55 -17.66 37.27
N ARG A 915 1.86 -16.67 37.84
CA ARG A 915 1.62 -15.36 37.22
C ARG A 915 2.93 -14.70 36.78
N GLN A 916 4.01 -14.84 37.55
CA GLN A 916 5.31 -14.32 37.21
C GLN A 916 5.86 -14.95 35.90
N LYS A 917 5.74 -16.28 35.74
CA LYS A 917 6.14 -16.98 34.52
C LYS A 917 5.31 -16.52 33.30
N ALA A 918 4.02 -16.31 33.51
CA ALA A 918 3.12 -15.78 32.47
C ALA A 918 3.52 -14.36 32.03
N ALA A 919 3.65 -13.44 32.99
CA ALA A 919 3.82 -12.02 32.75
C ALA A 919 5.28 -11.58 32.48
N TYR A 920 6.22 -12.17 33.23
CA TYR A 920 7.63 -11.73 33.27
C TYR A 920 8.59 -12.93 33.18
N PRO A 921 8.55 -13.67 32.04
CA PRO A 921 9.40 -14.86 31.86
C PRO A 921 10.90 -14.54 31.87
N LEU A 922 11.31 -13.33 31.45
CA LEU A 922 12.70 -12.87 31.50
C LEU A 922 12.86 -11.56 32.30
N PRO A 923 14.04 -11.32 32.90
CA PRO A 923 14.27 -10.17 33.78
C PRO A 923 14.00 -8.80 33.17
N TYR A 924 14.33 -8.60 31.88
CA TYR A 924 14.18 -7.30 31.22
C TYR A 924 12.73 -6.82 31.19
N LEU A 925 11.75 -7.74 31.18
CA LEU A 925 10.32 -7.40 31.18
C LEU A 925 9.86 -6.72 32.48
N LYS A 926 10.57 -6.92 33.59
CA LYS A 926 10.27 -6.27 34.87
C LYS A 926 10.69 -4.80 34.94
N HIS A 927 11.59 -4.38 34.05
CA HIS A 927 12.22 -3.07 34.09
C HIS A 927 11.70 -2.11 33.01
N GLY A 928 10.42 -2.22 32.62
CA GLY A 928 9.74 -1.25 31.74
C GLY A 928 9.61 -1.65 30.27
N MET A 929 10.15 -2.81 29.85
CA MET A 929 10.04 -3.30 28.47
C MET A 929 8.83 -4.24 28.24
N LYS A 930 7.90 -4.33 29.21
CA LYS A 930 6.70 -5.15 29.08
C LYS A 930 5.67 -4.44 28.21
N PHE A 931 5.36 -5.04 27.07
CA PHE A 931 4.15 -4.74 26.30
C PHE A 931 3.02 -5.66 26.77
N TRP A 932 1.83 -5.12 27.02
CA TRP A 932 0.66 -5.89 27.38
C TRP A 932 -0.25 -6.07 26.18
N PRO A 933 -0.43 -7.30 25.65
CA PRO A 933 -1.43 -7.56 24.63
C PRO A 933 -2.81 -7.08 25.08
N ALA A 934 -3.52 -6.42 24.17
CA ALA A 934 -4.81 -5.79 24.50
C ALA A 934 -5.94 -6.81 24.72
N ILE A 935 -5.83 -7.97 24.08
CA ILE A 935 -6.79 -9.09 24.13
C ILE A 935 -6.05 -10.42 24.20
N GLY A 936 -6.75 -11.47 24.61
CA GLY A 936 -6.27 -12.84 24.53
C GLY A 936 -6.28 -13.40 23.11
N ARG A 937 -6.07 -14.72 22.96
CA ARG A 937 -6.04 -15.40 21.66
C ARG A 937 -7.39 -15.25 20.94
N VAL A 938 -7.36 -14.74 19.72
CA VAL A 938 -8.57 -14.45 18.93
C VAL A 938 -9.23 -15.71 18.39
N ASN A 939 -10.54 -15.82 18.53
CA ASN A 939 -11.35 -16.87 17.94
C ASN A 939 -11.70 -16.52 16.47
N ASN A 940 -10.84 -16.92 15.55
CA ASN A 940 -11.01 -16.66 14.13
C ASN A 940 -12.26 -17.31 13.53
N ALA A 941 -12.58 -18.53 13.97
CA ALA A 941 -13.73 -19.28 13.45
C ALA A 941 -15.07 -18.65 13.86
N PHE A 942 -15.15 -18.08 15.06
CA PHE A 942 -16.33 -17.33 15.50
C PHE A 942 -16.57 -16.11 14.61
N GLY A 943 -15.52 -15.28 14.39
CA GLY A 943 -15.63 -14.07 13.59
C GLY A 943 -15.97 -14.32 12.11
N ASP A 944 -15.52 -15.42 11.51
CA ASP A 944 -15.88 -15.76 10.12
C ASP A 944 -17.33 -16.28 9.98
N ARG A 945 -17.85 -16.92 11.03
CA ARG A 945 -19.25 -17.37 11.05
C ARG A 945 -20.23 -16.23 11.37
N ASN A 946 -19.79 -15.23 12.13
CA ASN A 946 -20.60 -14.09 12.59
C ASN A 946 -20.02 -12.77 12.05
N LEU A 947 -19.91 -12.65 10.73
CA LEU A 947 -19.22 -11.55 10.09
C LEU A 947 -19.88 -10.20 10.35
N VAL A 948 -19.20 -9.33 11.10
CA VAL A 948 -19.53 -7.91 11.30
C VAL A 948 -18.33 -7.08 10.88
N CYS A 949 -18.50 -6.20 9.89
CA CYS A 949 -17.43 -5.41 9.25
C CYS A 949 -17.59 -3.90 9.45
N THR A 950 -18.49 -3.47 10.32
CA THR A 950 -18.73 -2.10 10.75
C THR A 950 -18.66 -2.02 12.27
N CYS A 951 -18.60 -0.80 12.81
CA CYS A 951 -18.73 -0.61 14.25
C CYS A 951 -20.08 -1.18 14.71
N PRO A 952 -20.11 -2.07 15.72
CA PRO A 952 -21.34 -2.66 16.21
C PRO A 952 -22.31 -1.60 16.75
N PRO A 953 -23.62 -1.77 16.58
CA PRO A 953 -24.61 -0.85 17.13
C PRO A 953 -24.54 -0.77 18.66
N MET A 954 -24.99 0.33 19.24
CA MET A 954 -24.88 0.57 20.69
C MET A 954 -25.60 -0.46 21.55
N GLU A 955 -26.67 -1.05 21.04
CA GLU A 955 -27.41 -2.11 21.72
C GLU A 955 -26.53 -3.33 22.01
N SER A 956 -25.55 -3.61 21.16
CA SER A 956 -24.61 -4.71 21.37
C SER A 956 -23.66 -4.49 22.56
N TYR A 957 -23.49 -3.23 23.01
CA TYR A 957 -22.72 -2.89 24.21
C TYR A 957 -23.57 -2.90 25.48
N MET A 958 -24.90 -2.93 25.36
CA MET A 958 -25.82 -2.92 26.50
C MET A 958 -26.14 -4.33 27.01
N SER A 959 -25.97 -5.36 26.17
CA SER A 959 -26.21 -6.76 26.56
C SER A 959 -25.15 -7.31 27.51
N ASP A 960 -23.94 -6.75 27.53
CA ASP A 960 -22.83 -7.19 28.40
C ASP A 960 -22.89 -6.58 29.81
N SER A 961 -23.79 -5.61 30.06
CA SER A 961 -23.93 -4.97 31.37
C SER A 961 -24.96 -5.66 32.32
N ASN A 962 -25.67 -6.67 31.84
CA ASN A 962 -26.67 -7.38 32.65
C ASN A 962 -26.18 -8.69 33.29
N ASP A 963 -24.92 -9.09 33.04
CA ASP A 963 -24.28 -10.26 33.61
C ASP A 963 -23.11 -9.89 34.56
N LEU A 964 -23.11 -8.65 35.12
CA LEU A 964 -22.22 -8.22 36.20
C LEU A 964 -22.95 -8.19 37.56
#